data_6351b556911d4564d156942b457daf34
#
_entry.id   6351b556911d4564d156942b457daf34
#
_cell.length_a   1.000
_cell.length_b   1.000
_cell.length_c   1.000
_cell.angle_alpha   90.00
_cell.angle_beta   90.00
_cell.angle_gamma   90.00
#
_symmetry.space_group_name_H-M   'P 1'
#
loop_
_entity.id
_entity.type
_entity.pdbx_description
1 polymer ?
#
loop_
_entity_poly.entity_id
_entity_poly.type
_entity_poly.pdbx_seq_one_letter_code
_entity_poly.pdbx_strand_id
1 'polypeptide(L)'
;MKTFLLTVAACGLLLAGTAKEPLYRDSSAPLAERVDDLLSRMTLREKLGQLSQPLYRSDDTTLDACITRGEVGSLVVAHGSALAPAERDRLQRIAVERSRLGIPVLFGFDVIHGYRTLFPIPLGIAASWNPELAEASARIAASEASACGIDLTFSPMVDVARDPRWGRISEGSGEDVLLNAVFGAALVRGYQGDDPSKQGRIGACVKHFVGYGAALGGRDYQFTELSERALRETYLPPFKACVDAGAVSVMSAFNDISGTPASANALTLDRILRKEWGFDGYVLSDWNAVTELQEHGIAADGAEAAVKALTAGVDMEMTSDLYLTTLEQSVREKRLPAALVDRAVRAVLRVKFRLGLFDRPFRSHPEPDRMLLTPEARRTARQLAAESMVLLKNDGVLPLSPDLRSITVTGEWAVSRDLYGWWVGMGDGRDAVTVWDGIRSQAGGRTDVRLMSQSRSRRSDVAVVCVGENGYLFGENNNRSDIRLPYGQEQLIRELKEQGNKVVVVVFNGRPLDLSAVVPYADALLIAWHPGTEAGNAVADLLFGKRSPSGKLPVSFPKSVGQLPLFYSDRTSGRPGNDRYVSMDGQPLFPFGYGLGYTTFEYSELRLSKSVAAPGEQVAAEITVTNTGGMKAKETVQLYLHDKAASFTRPARMLIDFRKVELAPGESRTV
;
A
#
# COMPACT_ATOMS: atom_id res chain seq x y z
N MET A 1 -89.61 -42.45 -14.64
CA MET A 1 -89.26 -41.36 -13.70
C MET A 1 -87.82 -41.44 -13.45
N LYS A 2 -86.99 -40.58 -14.07
CA LYS A 2 -85.52 -40.56 -13.99
C LYS A 2 -85.13 -39.36 -13.13
N THR A 3 -84.49 -39.60 -11.99
CA THR A 3 -84.02 -38.56 -11.10
C THR A 3 -82.57 -38.22 -11.52
N PHE A 4 -82.35 -36.94 -11.86
CA PHE A 4 -81.03 -36.38 -12.15
C PHE A 4 -80.37 -35.90 -10.83
N LEU A 5 -79.19 -36.45 -10.51
CA LEU A 5 -78.32 -35.91 -9.51
C LEU A 5 -77.38 -34.89 -10.15
N LEU A 6 -77.38 -33.65 -9.68
CA LEU A 6 -76.43 -32.64 -9.99
C LEU A 6 -75.24 -32.72 -8.96
N THR A 7 -74.07 -33.06 -9.46
CA THR A 7 -72.84 -32.97 -8.66
C THR A 7 -72.18 -31.64 -8.87
N VAL A 8 -72.16 -30.78 -7.85
CA VAL A 8 -71.45 -29.50 -7.87
C VAL A 8 -69.97 -29.77 -7.52
N ALA A 9 -69.09 -29.62 -8.49
CA ALA A 9 -67.63 -29.65 -8.29
C ALA A 9 -67.20 -28.25 -7.79
N ALA A 10 -66.84 -28.14 -6.53
CA ALA A 10 -66.21 -26.96 -5.99
C ALA A 10 -64.73 -26.94 -6.40
N CYS A 11 -64.37 -26.10 -7.37
CA CYS A 11 -63.01 -25.78 -7.73
C CYS A 11 -62.40 -24.83 -6.70
N GLY A 12 -61.64 -25.37 -5.74
CA GLY A 12 -60.82 -24.58 -4.84
C GLY A 12 -59.64 -23.96 -5.57
N LEU A 13 -59.72 -22.67 -5.94
CA LEU A 13 -58.55 -21.89 -6.34
C LEU A 13 -57.65 -21.71 -5.10
N LEU A 14 -56.57 -22.49 -5.01
CA LEU A 14 -55.42 -22.16 -4.18
C LEU A 14 -54.79 -20.90 -4.78
N LEU A 15 -55.09 -19.74 -4.20
CA LEU A 15 -54.31 -18.52 -4.36
C LEU A 15 -52.92 -18.80 -3.73
N ALA A 16 -51.96 -19.26 -4.56
CA ALA A 16 -50.57 -19.17 -4.22
C ALA A 16 -50.22 -17.69 -4.11
N GLY A 17 -50.33 -17.14 -2.92
CA GLY A 17 -49.82 -15.81 -2.62
C GLY A 17 -48.34 -15.81 -2.99
N THR A 18 -47.98 -15.05 -4.00
CA THR A 18 -46.57 -14.76 -4.32
C THR A 18 -45.96 -14.15 -3.05
N ALA A 19 -45.17 -14.92 -2.31
CA ALA A 19 -44.44 -14.39 -1.17
C ALA A 19 -43.67 -13.18 -1.68
N LYS A 20 -43.92 -12.00 -1.13
CA LYS A 20 -43.22 -10.76 -1.51
C LYS A 20 -41.71 -11.04 -1.35
N GLU A 21 -40.97 -10.75 -2.40
CA GLU A 21 -39.53 -10.93 -2.38
C GLU A 21 -38.90 -10.20 -1.18
N PRO A 22 -37.92 -10.78 -0.47
CA PRO A 22 -37.33 -10.14 0.70
C PRO A 22 -36.74 -8.77 0.35
N LEU A 23 -36.94 -7.79 1.24
CA LEU A 23 -36.53 -6.40 1.00
C LEU A 23 -35.03 -6.27 0.70
N TYR A 24 -34.17 -7.10 1.30
CA TYR A 24 -32.74 -7.06 1.04
C TYR A 24 -32.35 -7.38 -0.41
N ARG A 25 -33.22 -8.03 -1.20
CA ARG A 25 -33.01 -8.32 -2.62
C ARG A 25 -33.50 -7.21 -3.55
N ASP A 26 -34.30 -6.28 -3.05
CA ASP A 26 -34.76 -5.14 -3.82
C ASP A 26 -33.64 -4.10 -3.92
N SER A 27 -33.01 -3.99 -5.10
CA SER A 27 -31.92 -3.04 -5.36
C SER A 27 -32.36 -1.57 -5.31
N SER A 28 -33.66 -1.29 -5.37
CA SER A 28 -34.22 0.06 -5.28
C SER A 28 -34.45 0.52 -3.83
N ALA A 29 -34.43 -0.41 -2.86
CA ALA A 29 -34.64 -0.10 -1.45
C ALA A 29 -33.40 0.57 -0.83
N PRO A 30 -33.59 1.45 0.18
CA PRO A 30 -32.49 2.08 0.88
C PRO A 30 -31.52 1.04 1.48
N LEU A 31 -30.21 1.28 1.35
CA LEU A 31 -29.18 0.34 1.79
C LEU A 31 -29.35 -0.07 3.27
N ALA A 32 -29.66 0.88 4.15
CA ALA A 32 -29.84 0.61 5.57
C ALA A 32 -31.00 -0.37 5.83
N GLU A 33 -32.12 -0.22 5.10
CA GLU A 33 -33.28 -1.09 5.22
C GLU A 33 -33.00 -2.49 4.68
N ARG A 34 -32.22 -2.60 3.57
CA ARG A 34 -31.76 -3.90 3.03
C ARG A 34 -30.89 -4.65 4.06
N VAL A 35 -29.95 -3.94 4.70
CA VAL A 35 -29.08 -4.51 5.73
C VAL A 35 -29.89 -4.99 6.93
N ASP A 36 -30.83 -4.18 7.43
CA ASP A 36 -31.66 -4.52 8.61
C ASP A 36 -32.59 -5.69 8.32
N ASP A 37 -33.22 -5.74 7.15
CA ASP A 37 -34.06 -6.86 6.72
C ASP A 37 -33.26 -8.16 6.67
N LEU A 38 -32.08 -8.16 6.05
CA LEU A 38 -31.22 -9.34 5.98
C LEU A 38 -30.76 -9.79 7.37
N LEU A 39 -30.24 -8.87 8.18
CA LEU A 39 -29.75 -9.15 9.53
C LEU A 39 -30.85 -9.80 10.41
N SER A 40 -32.11 -9.34 10.28
CA SER A 40 -33.25 -9.88 11.04
C SER A 40 -33.60 -11.33 10.70
N ARG A 41 -33.20 -11.79 9.49
CA ARG A 41 -33.46 -13.15 8.98
C ARG A 41 -32.35 -14.15 9.32
N MET A 42 -31.18 -13.66 9.75
CA MET A 42 -30.01 -14.49 9.99
C MET A 42 -30.08 -15.22 11.34
N THR A 43 -29.71 -16.49 11.34
CA THR A 43 -29.42 -17.24 12.56
C THR A 43 -28.10 -16.75 13.18
N LEU A 44 -27.84 -17.03 14.46
CA LEU A 44 -26.57 -16.68 15.09
C LEU A 44 -25.38 -17.31 14.36
N ARG A 45 -25.50 -18.55 13.93
CA ARG A 45 -24.45 -19.26 13.18
C ARG A 45 -24.13 -18.59 11.85
N GLU A 46 -25.14 -18.17 11.08
CA GLU A 46 -24.93 -17.41 9.84
C GLU A 46 -24.34 -16.02 10.09
N LYS A 47 -24.69 -15.37 11.20
CA LYS A 47 -24.08 -14.11 11.63
C LYS A 47 -22.59 -14.27 11.87
N LEU A 48 -22.19 -15.28 12.66
CA LEU A 48 -20.78 -15.58 12.93
C LEU A 48 -20.02 -15.97 11.67
N GLY A 49 -20.65 -16.70 10.74
CA GLY A 49 -20.08 -17.00 9.45
C GLY A 49 -19.73 -15.75 8.62
N GLN A 50 -20.54 -14.68 8.71
CA GLN A 50 -20.21 -13.42 8.03
C GLN A 50 -19.01 -12.69 8.63
N LEU A 51 -18.60 -13.02 9.85
CA LEU A 51 -17.45 -12.44 10.56
C LEU A 51 -16.18 -13.27 10.42
N SER A 52 -16.21 -14.35 9.61
CA SER A 52 -15.08 -15.24 9.36
C SER A 52 -14.53 -15.07 7.95
N GLN A 53 -13.19 -14.94 7.86
CA GLN A 53 -12.43 -14.85 6.61
C GLN A 53 -11.32 -15.91 6.59
N PRO A 54 -11.66 -17.18 6.26
CA PRO A 54 -10.66 -18.24 6.11
C PRO A 54 -9.81 -18.06 4.85
N LEU A 55 -8.65 -18.73 4.84
CA LEU A 55 -7.79 -18.84 3.66
C LEU A 55 -8.42 -19.72 2.60
N TYR A 56 -8.48 -19.24 1.35
CA TYR A 56 -8.81 -20.08 0.22
C TYR A 56 -7.71 -21.11 -0.04
N ARG A 57 -8.09 -22.38 -0.09
CA ARG A 57 -7.23 -23.50 -0.45
C ARG A 57 -7.94 -24.36 -1.49
N SER A 58 -7.28 -24.64 -2.60
CA SER A 58 -7.85 -25.42 -3.70
C SER A 58 -8.08 -26.90 -3.32
N ASP A 59 -7.44 -27.39 -2.26
CA ASP A 59 -7.54 -28.74 -1.71
C ASP A 59 -8.53 -28.87 -0.54
N ASP A 60 -9.20 -27.78 -0.14
CA ASP A 60 -10.20 -27.80 0.95
C ASP A 60 -11.53 -28.42 0.47
N THR A 61 -11.73 -29.68 0.82
CA THR A 61 -12.95 -30.44 0.51
C THR A 61 -14.17 -30.03 1.33
N THR A 62 -14.01 -29.20 2.36
CA THR A 62 -15.09 -28.76 3.27
C THR A 62 -15.66 -27.40 2.89
N LEU A 63 -14.95 -26.62 2.10
CA LEU A 63 -15.27 -25.23 1.76
C LEU A 63 -16.67 -25.07 1.16
N ASP A 64 -17.03 -25.94 0.20
CA ASP A 64 -18.36 -25.90 -0.45
C ASP A 64 -19.49 -26.07 0.58
N ALA A 65 -19.31 -26.98 1.53
CA ALA A 65 -20.29 -27.24 2.58
C ALA A 65 -20.37 -26.05 3.57
N CYS A 66 -19.24 -25.44 3.94
CA CYS A 66 -19.20 -24.26 4.80
C CYS A 66 -19.90 -23.07 4.15
N ILE A 67 -19.64 -22.82 2.86
CA ILE A 67 -20.32 -21.74 2.10
C ILE A 67 -21.83 -22.04 2.02
N THR A 68 -22.25 -23.28 1.75
CA THR A 68 -23.67 -23.65 1.69
C THR A 68 -24.39 -23.39 3.02
N ARG A 69 -23.71 -23.62 4.15
CA ARG A 69 -24.27 -23.35 5.50
C ARG A 69 -24.22 -21.86 5.87
N GLY A 70 -23.65 -20.99 5.04
CA GLY A 70 -23.50 -19.55 5.33
C GLY A 70 -22.41 -19.25 6.36
N GLU A 71 -21.42 -20.11 6.52
CA GLU A 71 -20.33 -20.04 7.51
C GLU A 71 -19.07 -19.33 6.99
N VAL A 72 -19.12 -18.75 5.77
CA VAL A 72 -18.01 -18.04 5.15
C VAL A 72 -18.49 -16.67 4.69
N GLY A 73 -18.00 -15.63 5.34
CA GLY A 73 -18.32 -14.25 4.95
C GLY A 73 -17.40 -13.69 3.89
N SER A 74 -16.13 -14.04 3.99
CA SER A 74 -15.08 -13.61 3.06
C SER A 74 -14.06 -14.73 2.88
N LEU A 75 -13.23 -14.66 1.83
CA LEU A 75 -12.08 -15.55 1.62
C LEU A 75 -10.82 -14.70 1.38
N VAL A 76 -9.73 -15.06 2.06
CA VAL A 76 -8.39 -14.57 1.70
C VAL A 76 -7.88 -15.41 0.55
N VAL A 77 -7.51 -14.77 -0.54
CA VAL A 77 -6.75 -15.39 -1.63
C VAL A 77 -5.28 -15.08 -1.39
N ALA A 78 -4.49 -16.09 -1.00
CA ALA A 78 -3.08 -15.86 -0.71
C ALA A 78 -2.26 -15.70 -1.99
N HIS A 79 -1.11 -15.04 -1.86
CA HIS A 79 -0.11 -14.96 -2.92
C HIS A 79 0.33 -16.36 -3.34
N GLY A 80 0.34 -16.62 -4.66
CA GLY A 80 0.69 -17.93 -5.21
C GLY A 80 -0.47 -18.93 -5.28
N SER A 81 -1.60 -18.73 -4.59
CA SER A 81 -2.83 -19.47 -4.81
C SER A 81 -3.60 -18.84 -5.96
N ALA A 82 -3.46 -19.37 -7.16
CA ALA A 82 -4.22 -18.91 -8.31
C ALA A 82 -5.70 -19.29 -8.16
N LEU A 83 -6.51 -18.40 -7.57
CA LEU A 83 -7.96 -18.52 -7.67
C LEU A 83 -8.35 -18.15 -9.11
N ALA A 84 -8.61 -19.16 -9.94
CA ALA A 84 -9.08 -18.94 -11.30
C ALA A 84 -10.45 -18.24 -11.27
N PRO A 85 -10.73 -17.28 -12.18
CA PRO A 85 -12.03 -16.60 -12.24
C PRO A 85 -13.23 -17.56 -12.30
N ALA A 86 -13.11 -18.67 -13.01
CA ALA A 86 -14.14 -19.71 -13.08
C ALA A 86 -14.40 -20.38 -11.73
N GLU A 87 -13.35 -20.63 -10.94
CA GLU A 87 -13.47 -21.21 -9.61
C GLU A 87 -14.08 -20.21 -8.62
N ARG A 88 -13.66 -18.93 -8.68
CA ARG A 88 -14.28 -17.84 -7.94
C ARG A 88 -15.79 -17.80 -8.20
N ASP A 89 -16.20 -17.83 -9.45
CA ASP A 89 -17.61 -17.79 -9.82
C ASP A 89 -18.37 -19.07 -9.44
N ARG A 90 -17.70 -20.24 -9.41
CA ARG A 90 -18.26 -21.49 -8.87
C ARG A 90 -18.58 -21.37 -7.37
N LEU A 91 -17.63 -20.87 -6.57
CA LEU A 91 -17.82 -20.66 -5.13
C LEU A 91 -18.92 -19.63 -4.86
N GLN A 92 -18.93 -18.54 -5.63
CA GLN A 92 -19.96 -17.52 -5.52
C GLN A 92 -21.35 -18.05 -5.86
N ARG A 93 -21.45 -18.94 -6.86
CA ARG A 93 -22.71 -19.61 -7.23
C ARG A 93 -23.23 -20.47 -6.08
N ILE A 94 -22.35 -21.18 -5.37
CA ILE A 94 -22.73 -21.94 -4.16
C ILE A 94 -23.30 -20.98 -3.11
N ALA A 95 -22.62 -19.86 -2.85
CA ALA A 95 -23.07 -18.87 -1.86
C ALA A 95 -24.45 -18.30 -2.20
N VAL A 96 -24.66 -17.89 -3.45
CA VAL A 96 -25.87 -17.18 -3.86
C VAL A 96 -27.05 -18.11 -4.11
N GLU A 97 -26.82 -19.30 -4.71
CA GLU A 97 -27.90 -20.19 -5.17
C GLU A 97 -28.20 -21.34 -4.20
N ARG A 98 -27.22 -21.78 -3.36
CA ARG A 98 -27.35 -22.97 -2.51
C ARG A 98 -27.45 -22.64 -1.02
N SER A 99 -26.94 -21.47 -0.58
CA SER A 99 -27.13 -21.06 0.81
C SER A 99 -28.55 -20.51 1.06
N ARG A 100 -29.01 -20.62 2.29
CA ARG A 100 -30.38 -20.25 2.66
C ARG A 100 -30.74 -18.79 2.36
N LEU A 101 -29.81 -17.86 2.57
CA LEU A 101 -30.04 -16.42 2.37
C LEU A 101 -29.38 -15.87 1.10
N GLY A 102 -28.58 -16.65 0.40
CA GLY A 102 -27.92 -16.19 -0.82
C GLY A 102 -26.95 -15.03 -0.60
N ILE A 103 -26.27 -14.99 0.57
CA ILE A 103 -25.31 -13.94 0.89
C ILE A 103 -24.01 -14.19 0.11
N PRO A 104 -23.57 -13.25 -0.76
CA PRO A 104 -22.34 -13.44 -1.53
C PRO A 104 -21.09 -13.46 -0.65
N VAL A 105 -20.09 -14.28 -1.03
CA VAL A 105 -18.75 -14.28 -0.43
C VAL A 105 -17.97 -13.08 -0.97
N LEU A 106 -17.16 -12.45 -0.13
CA LEU A 106 -16.24 -11.39 -0.51
C LEU A 106 -14.83 -11.96 -0.69
N PHE A 107 -14.18 -11.70 -1.83
CA PHE A 107 -12.84 -12.20 -2.14
C PHE A 107 -11.80 -11.11 -1.94
N GLY A 108 -10.92 -11.28 -0.95
CA GLY A 108 -9.84 -10.35 -0.60
C GLY A 108 -8.47 -10.85 -1.09
N PHE A 109 -7.62 -9.91 -1.55
CA PHE A 109 -6.26 -10.18 -2.02
C PHE A 109 -5.34 -8.98 -1.79
N ASP A 110 -4.02 -9.22 -1.65
CA ASP A 110 -3.01 -8.17 -1.53
C ASP A 110 -2.64 -7.56 -2.89
N VAL A 111 -3.40 -6.55 -3.31
CA VAL A 111 -3.11 -5.74 -4.50
C VAL A 111 -2.37 -4.48 -4.05
N ILE A 112 -1.14 -4.64 -3.54
CA ILE A 112 -0.41 -3.57 -2.84
C ILE A 112 0.13 -2.51 -3.80
N HIS A 113 0.82 -2.94 -4.86
CA HIS A 113 1.37 -2.05 -5.89
C HIS A 113 1.17 -2.57 -7.31
N GLY A 114 0.06 -3.27 -7.52
CA GLY A 114 -0.33 -3.84 -8.81
C GLY A 114 -0.95 -5.23 -8.66
N TYR A 115 -1.59 -5.72 -9.71
CA TYR A 115 -2.12 -7.07 -9.76
C TYR A 115 -1.30 -7.94 -10.72
N ARG A 116 -1.39 -7.73 -12.04
CA ARG A 116 -0.52 -8.34 -13.05
C ARG A 116 0.52 -7.36 -13.56
N THR A 117 0.10 -6.13 -13.85
CA THR A 117 0.99 -5.01 -14.08
C THR A 117 1.52 -4.53 -12.74
N LEU A 118 2.81 -4.70 -12.48
CA LEU A 118 3.46 -4.23 -11.26
C LEU A 118 4.01 -2.83 -11.46
N PHE A 119 3.62 -1.93 -10.55
CA PHE A 119 4.16 -0.58 -10.39
C PHE A 119 5.33 -0.62 -9.40
N PRO A 120 6.05 0.48 -9.18
CA PRO A 120 7.05 0.55 -8.11
C PRO A 120 6.45 0.13 -6.76
N ILE A 121 7.29 -0.41 -5.87
CA ILE A 121 6.87 -0.63 -4.48
C ILE A 121 6.34 0.68 -3.88
N PRO A 122 5.45 0.65 -2.86
CA PRO A 122 4.81 1.87 -2.33
C PRO A 122 5.78 2.97 -1.92
N LEU A 123 6.93 2.63 -1.33
CA LEU A 123 7.98 3.59 -1.00
C LEU A 123 8.52 4.30 -2.27
N GLY A 124 8.66 3.57 -3.38
CA GLY A 124 9.00 4.13 -4.69
C GLY A 124 7.86 4.98 -5.26
N ILE A 125 6.60 4.53 -5.14
CA ILE A 125 5.44 5.35 -5.56
C ILE A 125 5.46 6.70 -4.84
N ALA A 126 5.69 6.72 -3.52
CA ALA A 126 5.79 7.93 -2.73
C ALA A 126 6.96 8.83 -3.18
N ALA A 127 8.11 8.23 -3.56
CA ALA A 127 9.26 8.98 -4.10
C ALA A 127 8.94 9.72 -5.40
N SER A 128 7.87 9.38 -6.10
CA SER A 128 7.39 10.15 -7.26
C SER A 128 6.86 11.53 -6.90
N TRP A 129 6.40 11.75 -5.69
CA TRP A 129 5.68 12.95 -5.24
C TRP A 129 4.54 13.35 -6.18
N ASN A 130 3.88 12.35 -6.77
CA ASN A 130 2.82 12.50 -7.77
C ASN A 130 1.60 11.64 -7.38
N PRO A 131 0.72 12.15 -6.50
CA PRO A 131 -0.43 11.41 -6.02
C PRO A 131 -1.45 11.09 -7.13
N GLU A 132 -1.55 11.91 -8.18
CA GLU A 132 -2.43 11.64 -9.33
C GLU A 132 -1.97 10.38 -10.09
N LEU A 133 -0.66 10.20 -10.21
CA LEU A 133 -0.10 9.02 -10.88
C LEU A 133 -0.19 7.77 -9.99
N ALA A 134 -0.11 7.94 -8.66
CA ALA A 134 -0.40 6.87 -7.70
C ALA A 134 -1.88 6.43 -7.77
N GLU A 135 -2.82 7.37 -7.84
CA GLU A 135 -4.24 7.08 -8.05
C GLU A 135 -4.49 6.35 -9.37
N ALA A 136 -3.83 6.77 -10.46
CA ALA A 136 -3.91 6.10 -11.75
C ALA A 136 -3.39 4.65 -11.69
N SER A 137 -2.28 4.40 -10.97
CA SER A 137 -1.73 3.04 -10.80
C SER A 137 -2.70 2.14 -10.02
N ALA A 138 -3.29 2.64 -8.94
CA ALA A 138 -4.27 1.91 -8.14
C ALA A 138 -5.56 1.60 -8.94
N ARG A 139 -6.00 2.54 -9.80
CA ARG A 139 -7.15 2.32 -10.69
C ARG A 139 -6.89 1.20 -11.69
N ILE A 140 -5.69 1.14 -12.28
CA ILE A 140 -5.30 0.05 -13.19
C ILE A 140 -5.24 -1.28 -12.42
N ALA A 141 -4.59 -1.29 -11.26
CA ALA A 141 -4.51 -2.47 -10.40
C ALA A 141 -5.89 -3.01 -10.00
N ALA A 142 -6.83 -2.11 -9.64
CA ALA A 142 -8.22 -2.45 -9.35
C ALA A 142 -8.93 -3.05 -10.56
N SER A 143 -8.73 -2.48 -11.74
CA SER A 143 -9.34 -2.99 -12.98
C SER A 143 -8.88 -4.40 -13.31
N GLU A 144 -7.58 -4.67 -13.21
CA GLU A 144 -7.01 -6.00 -13.41
C GLU A 144 -7.50 -7.00 -12.36
N ALA A 145 -7.46 -6.65 -11.07
CA ALA A 145 -7.89 -7.50 -9.97
C ALA A 145 -9.41 -7.81 -10.03
N SER A 146 -10.23 -6.80 -10.28
CA SER A 146 -11.69 -6.96 -10.46
C SER A 146 -12.03 -7.86 -11.64
N ALA A 147 -11.30 -7.77 -12.76
CA ALA A 147 -11.49 -8.64 -13.92
C ALA A 147 -11.21 -10.10 -13.56
N CYS A 148 -10.34 -10.36 -12.61
CA CYS A 148 -10.03 -11.68 -12.07
C CYS A 148 -10.92 -12.09 -10.88
N GLY A 149 -11.91 -11.25 -10.49
CA GLY A 149 -12.90 -11.59 -9.47
C GLY A 149 -12.53 -11.23 -8.05
N ILE A 150 -11.51 -10.38 -7.83
CA ILE A 150 -11.18 -9.81 -6.52
C ILE A 150 -12.14 -8.65 -6.21
N ASP A 151 -12.66 -8.60 -4.99
CA ASP A 151 -13.63 -7.63 -4.51
C ASP A 151 -13.02 -6.59 -3.56
N LEU A 152 -11.94 -6.95 -2.84
CA LEU A 152 -11.29 -6.13 -1.83
C LEU A 152 -9.77 -6.29 -1.91
N THR A 153 -9.03 -5.19 -1.74
CA THR A 153 -7.59 -5.24 -1.51
C THR A 153 -7.23 -4.91 -0.07
N PHE A 154 -6.19 -5.57 0.48
CA PHE A 154 -5.59 -5.24 1.78
C PHE A 154 -4.54 -4.12 1.60
N SER A 155 -4.99 -3.00 1.05
CA SER A 155 -4.20 -1.82 0.69
C SER A 155 -5.10 -0.57 0.75
N PRO A 156 -4.53 0.63 0.98
CA PRO A 156 -3.12 0.97 1.15
C PRO A 156 -2.58 0.68 2.56
N MET A 157 -1.26 0.50 2.65
CA MET A 157 -0.53 0.57 3.91
C MET A 157 -0.09 2.01 4.14
N VAL A 158 -0.45 2.58 5.30
CA VAL A 158 -0.19 3.99 5.63
C VAL A 158 0.53 4.15 6.98
N ASP A 159 1.28 3.14 7.38
CA ASP A 159 2.13 3.19 8.56
C ASP A 159 3.28 4.17 8.33
N VAL A 160 3.35 5.22 9.16
CA VAL A 160 4.50 6.12 9.17
C VAL A 160 5.71 5.37 9.70
N ALA A 161 6.72 5.15 8.85
CA ALA A 161 7.89 4.32 9.16
C ALA A 161 9.15 5.17 9.22
N ARG A 162 9.84 5.16 10.37
CA ARG A 162 11.03 5.97 10.67
C ARG A 162 12.26 5.13 10.96
N ASP A 163 12.14 3.81 10.93
CA ASP A 163 13.24 2.89 11.17
C ASP A 163 13.50 2.02 9.93
N PRO A 164 14.58 2.27 9.17
CA PRO A 164 14.88 1.51 7.97
C PRO A 164 15.27 0.05 8.23
N ARG A 165 15.47 -0.35 9.49
CA ARG A 165 15.67 -1.76 9.85
C ARG A 165 14.39 -2.57 9.66
N TRP A 166 13.22 -1.95 9.78
CA TRP A 166 11.93 -2.59 9.57
C TRP A 166 11.73 -2.94 8.10
N GLY A 167 11.49 -4.23 7.81
CA GLY A 167 11.35 -4.71 6.43
C GLY A 167 10.15 -4.13 5.71
N ARG A 168 9.05 -3.90 6.43
CA ARG A 168 7.79 -3.39 5.87
C ARG A 168 7.79 -1.90 5.57
N ILE A 169 8.86 -1.16 5.85
CA ILE A 169 9.01 0.24 5.40
C ILE A 169 8.81 0.37 3.88
N SER A 170 9.09 -0.69 3.12
CA SER A 170 8.88 -0.77 1.68
C SER A 170 7.42 -0.64 1.22
N GLU A 171 6.46 -0.94 2.13
CA GLU A 171 5.04 -1.03 1.83
C GLU A 171 4.28 0.29 2.02
N GLY A 172 4.88 1.30 2.64
CA GLY A 172 4.27 2.60 2.94
C GLY A 172 4.91 3.77 2.21
N SER A 173 4.54 5.00 2.61
CA SER A 173 5.01 6.24 2.00
C SER A 173 6.16 6.91 2.77
N GLY A 174 6.88 6.15 3.62
CA GLY A 174 8.06 6.61 4.34
C GLY A 174 7.78 7.32 5.66
N GLU A 175 8.64 8.29 6.02
CA GLU A 175 8.71 8.86 7.37
C GLU A 175 7.76 10.02 7.63
N ASP A 176 7.13 10.57 6.59
CA ASP A 176 6.33 11.79 6.67
C ASP A 176 4.83 11.51 6.79
N VAL A 177 4.17 12.27 7.67
CA VAL A 177 2.74 12.14 7.95
C VAL A 177 1.87 12.57 6.77
N LEU A 178 2.22 13.71 6.13
CA LEU A 178 1.44 14.25 5.01
C LEU A 178 1.58 13.36 3.77
N LEU A 179 2.78 12.87 3.46
CA LEU A 179 2.97 11.95 2.33
C LEU A 179 2.13 10.68 2.51
N ASN A 180 2.18 10.04 3.68
CA ASN A 180 1.36 8.86 3.95
C ASN A 180 -0.14 9.17 3.83
N ALA A 181 -0.60 10.35 4.29
CA ALA A 181 -1.99 10.78 4.19
C ALA A 181 -2.42 11.00 2.73
N VAL A 182 -1.62 11.74 1.95
CA VAL A 182 -1.95 12.12 0.57
C VAL A 182 -1.90 10.91 -0.36
N PHE A 183 -0.86 10.10 -0.27
CA PHE A 183 -0.71 8.89 -1.09
C PHE A 183 -1.71 7.81 -0.70
N GLY A 184 -1.95 7.60 0.60
CA GLY A 184 -2.98 6.68 1.08
C GLY A 184 -4.36 7.03 0.55
N ALA A 185 -4.78 8.29 0.67
CA ALA A 185 -6.07 8.77 0.14
C ALA A 185 -6.15 8.64 -1.40
N ALA A 186 -5.06 8.91 -2.14
CA ALA A 186 -5.01 8.75 -3.59
C ALA A 186 -5.18 7.27 -4.00
N LEU A 187 -4.53 6.35 -3.30
CA LEU A 187 -4.67 4.92 -3.55
C LEU A 187 -6.11 4.44 -3.27
N VAL A 188 -6.73 4.87 -2.17
CA VAL A 188 -8.15 4.56 -1.87
C VAL A 188 -9.05 5.01 -3.01
N ARG A 189 -8.92 6.27 -3.48
CA ARG A 189 -9.71 6.77 -4.62
C ARG A 189 -9.42 5.98 -5.90
N GLY A 190 -8.17 5.60 -6.13
CA GLY A 190 -7.80 4.78 -7.27
C GLY A 190 -8.48 3.41 -7.27
N TYR A 191 -8.46 2.69 -6.15
CA TYR A 191 -9.09 1.38 -6.03
C TYR A 191 -10.61 1.45 -6.12
N GLN A 192 -11.24 2.38 -5.41
CA GLN A 192 -12.68 2.43 -5.25
C GLN A 192 -13.39 3.32 -6.28
N GLY A 193 -12.71 4.37 -6.80
CA GLY A 193 -13.37 5.41 -7.58
C GLY A 193 -14.46 6.12 -6.79
N ASP A 194 -15.36 6.80 -7.49
CA ASP A 194 -16.52 7.50 -6.89
C ASP A 194 -17.61 6.52 -6.43
N ASP A 195 -17.62 5.31 -6.99
CA ASP A 195 -18.62 4.27 -6.70
C ASP A 195 -17.95 2.89 -6.78
N PRO A 196 -17.66 2.27 -5.63
CA PRO A 196 -16.96 0.99 -5.58
C PRO A 196 -17.81 -0.19 -6.09
N SER A 197 -19.09 -0.01 -6.31
CA SER A 197 -19.96 -1.03 -6.90
C SER A 197 -19.72 -1.23 -8.40
N LYS A 198 -19.11 -0.25 -9.08
CA LYS A 198 -18.88 -0.31 -10.54
C LYS A 198 -17.85 -1.37 -10.92
N GLN A 199 -17.97 -1.88 -12.14
CA GLN A 199 -16.99 -2.80 -12.70
C GLN A 199 -15.60 -2.15 -12.80
N GLY A 200 -14.54 -2.93 -12.56
CA GLY A 200 -13.18 -2.44 -12.54
C GLY A 200 -12.82 -1.68 -11.27
N ARG A 201 -13.65 -1.78 -10.21
CA ARG A 201 -13.38 -1.22 -8.87
C ARG A 201 -13.34 -2.33 -7.84
N ILE A 202 -12.56 -2.13 -6.78
CA ILE A 202 -12.45 -3.02 -5.62
C ILE A 202 -12.46 -2.17 -4.35
N GLY A 203 -12.90 -2.77 -3.23
CA GLY A 203 -12.82 -2.12 -1.92
C GLY A 203 -11.38 -1.96 -1.46
N ALA A 204 -11.10 -0.91 -0.70
CA ALA A 204 -9.81 -0.67 -0.04
C ALA A 204 -9.90 -1.00 1.45
N CYS A 205 -8.94 -1.79 1.97
CA CYS A 205 -8.72 -2.06 3.37
C CYS A 205 -7.43 -1.40 3.82
N VAL A 206 -7.54 -0.30 4.55
CA VAL A 206 -6.38 0.49 5.01
C VAL A 206 -5.68 -0.21 6.16
N LYS A 207 -4.34 -0.34 6.09
CA LYS A 207 -3.56 -1.10 7.08
C LYS A 207 -2.30 -0.37 7.52
N HIS A 208 -1.72 -0.68 8.70
CA HIS A 208 -2.23 -1.52 9.79
C HIS A 208 -2.60 -0.62 10.96
N PHE A 209 -3.84 -0.63 11.39
CA PHE A 209 -4.38 0.30 12.39
C PHE A 209 -4.09 -0.20 13.82
N VAL A 210 -3.14 0.43 14.57
CA VAL A 210 -2.37 1.63 14.26
C VAL A 210 -1.00 1.59 14.98
N GLY A 211 -0.07 2.36 14.45
CA GLY A 211 1.23 2.57 15.11
C GLY A 211 2.29 1.50 14.78
N TYR A 212 2.03 0.60 13.87
CA TYR A 212 2.91 -0.53 13.55
C TYR A 212 4.30 -0.11 13.02
N GLY A 213 4.39 1.00 12.28
CA GLY A 213 5.66 1.57 11.82
C GLY A 213 6.57 2.11 12.93
N ALA A 214 6.11 2.12 14.19
CA ALA A 214 6.89 2.49 15.38
C ALA A 214 7.45 1.26 16.12
N ALA A 215 7.41 0.07 15.55
CA ALA A 215 7.87 -1.17 16.17
C ALA A 215 9.29 -1.04 16.72
N LEU A 216 9.48 -1.43 17.98
CA LEU A 216 10.73 -1.19 18.71
C LEU A 216 11.94 -1.85 18.03
N GLY A 217 12.94 -1.04 17.72
CA GLY A 217 14.18 -1.49 17.08
C GLY A 217 13.99 -1.91 15.62
N GLY A 218 12.92 -1.48 14.94
CA GLY A 218 12.62 -1.86 13.56
C GLY A 218 12.38 -3.35 13.40
N ARG A 219 11.92 -4.04 14.44
CA ARG A 219 11.62 -5.47 14.42
C ARG A 219 10.13 -5.67 14.21
N ASP A 220 9.79 -6.44 13.22
CA ASP A 220 8.41 -6.76 12.91
C ASP A 220 7.70 -7.42 14.10
N TYR A 221 6.40 -7.18 14.24
CA TYR A 221 5.54 -7.69 15.32
C TYR A 221 5.86 -7.21 16.74
N GLN A 222 6.89 -6.37 16.91
CA GLN A 222 7.26 -5.85 18.23
C GLN A 222 6.28 -4.78 18.73
N PHE A 223 6.23 -4.64 20.05
CA PHE A 223 5.40 -3.63 20.71
C PHE A 223 5.84 -2.20 20.39
N THR A 224 4.93 -1.27 20.64
CA THR A 224 5.16 0.17 20.45
C THR A 224 4.81 0.95 21.72
N GLU A 225 5.70 1.86 22.12
CA GLU A 225 5.48 2.77 23.23
C GLU A 225 5.13 4.15 22.71
N LEU A 226 3.85 4.44 22.62
CA LEU A 226 3.32 5.66 22.02
C LEU A 226 2.43 6.43 23.01
N SER A 227 2.80 7.68 23.30
CA SER A 227 1.87 8.57 23.96
C SER A 227 0.66 8.87 23.07
N GLU A 228 -0.50 9.16 23.65
CA GLU A 228 -1.70 9.54 22.88
C GLU A 228 -1.41 10.73 21.94
N ARG A 229 -0.54 11.68 22.33
CA ARG A 229 -0.10 12.76 21.47
C ARG A 229 0.64 12.23 20.22
N ALA A 230 1.64 11.38 20.42
CA ALA A 230 2.40 10.80 19.30
C ALA A 230 1.47 10.02 18.36
N LEU A 231 0.52 9.28 18.92
CA LEU A 231 -0.50 8.56 18.18
C LEU A 231 -1.34 9.51 17.32
N ARG A 232 -1.86 10.61 17.91
CA ARG A 232 -2.74 11.57 17.23
C ARG A 232 -2.01 12.48 16.25
N GLU A 233 -0.75 12.80 16.47
CA GLU A 233 0.01 13.72 15.62
C GLU A 233 0.75 13.01 14.48
N THR A 234 1.08 11.72 14.64
CA THR A 234 1.94 11.01 13.69
C THR A 234 1.24 9.83 13.04
N TYR A 235 0.64 8.93 13.81
CA TYR A 235 0.21 7.65 13.28
C TYR A 235 -1.26 7.60 12.84
N LEU A 236 -2.14 8.38 13.46
CA LEU A 236 -3.56 8.44 13.11
C LEU A 236 -3.91 9.27 11.87
N PRO A 237 -3.26 10.41 11.57
CA PRO A 237 -3.69 11.27 10.47
C PRO A 237 -3.70 10.60 9.08
N PRO A 238 -2.75 9.72 8.70
CA PRO A 238 -2.83 9.00 7.43
C PRO A 238 -4.08 8.11 7.31
N PHE A 239 -4.45 7.41 8.39
CA PHE A 239 -5.67 6.60 8.41
C PHE A 239 -6.92 7.47 8.31
N LYS A 240 -6.94 8.62 9.01
CA LYS A 240 -8.06 9.56 8.92
C LYS A 240 -8.26 10.05 7.48
N ALA A 241 -7.18 10.39 6.79
CA ALA A 241 -7.24 10.80 5.39
C ALA A 241 -7.80 9.70 4.47
N CYS A 242 -7.45 8.44 4.72
CA CYS A 242 -8.00 7.30 3.97
C CYS A 242 -9.48 7.04 4.29
N VAL A 243 -9.88 7.18 5.55
CA VAL A 243 -11.31 7.11 5.97
C VAL A 243 -12.11 8.21 5.30
N ASP A 244 -11.59 9.45 5.29
CA ASP A 244 -12.23 10.59 4.62
C ASP A 244 -12.29 10.43 3.09
N ALA A 245 -11.34 9.69 2.51
CA ALA A 245 -11.38 9.28 1.10
C ALA A 245 -12.37 8.15 0.82
N GLY A 246 -13.07 7.62 1.83
CA GLY A 246 -14.16 6.65 1.70
C GLY A 246 -13.73 5.19 1.79
N ALA A 247 -12.56 4.86 2.36
CA ALA A 247 -12.13 3.48 2.56
C ALA A 247 -13.22 2.64 3.22
N VAL A 248 -13.50 1.45 2.65
CA VAL A 248 -14.60 0.59 3.12
C VAL A 248 -14.21 -0.33 4.27
N SER A 249 -12.93 -0.54 4.50
CA SER A 249 -12.41 -1.39 5.58
C SER A 249 -11.11 -0.84 6.14
N VAL A 250 -10.81 -1.21 7.39
CA VAL A 250 -9.55 -0.93 8.09
C VAL A 250 -9.08 -2.24 8.73
N MET A 251 -7.78 -2.54 8.63
CA MET A 251 -7.18 -3.73 9.23
C MET A 251 -6.46 -3.36 10.52
N SER A 252 -6.76 -4.04 11.64
CA SER A 252 -6.04 -3.86 12.90
C SER A 252 -4.62 -4.43 12.81
N ALA A 253 -3.67 -3.77 13.46
CA ALA A 253 -2.26 -4.16 13.41
C ALA A 253 -1.93 -5.35 14.32
N PHE A 254 -0.73 -5.94 14.15
CA PHE A 254 -0.20 -7.01 14.99
C PHE A 254 0.33 -6.52 16.35
N ASN A 255 0.96 -5.33 16.35
CA ASN A 255 1.64 -4.79 17.53
C ASN A 255 0.67 -4.45 18.66
N ASP A 256 1.20 -4.41 19.88
CA ASP A 256 0.54 -3.69 20.94
C ASP A 256 0.95 -2.20 20.97
N ILE A 257 0.08 -1.39 21.57
CA ILE A 257 0.33 0.04 21.82
C ILE A 257 0.32 0.21 23.34
N SER A 258 1.51 0.46 23.92
CA SER A 258 1.67 0.67 25.36
C SER A 258 0.98 -0.44 26.19
N GLY A 259 1.21 -1.69 25.80
CA GLY A 259 0.72 -2.89 26.47
C GLY A 259 -0.71 -3.33 26.10
N THR A 260 -1.35 -2.71 25.11
CA THR A 260 -2.68 -3.13 24.61
C THR A 260 -2.59 -3.52 23.14
N PRO A 261 -2.71 -4.81 22.77
CA PRO A 261 -2.71 -5.24 21.38
C PRO A 261 -3.74 -4.51 20.54
N ALA A 262 -3.36 -4.11 19.32
CA ALA A 262 -4.21 -3.31 18.43
C ALA A 262 -5.57 -3.98 18.17
N SER A 263 -5.61 -5.31 18.03
CA SER A 263 -6.85 -6.08 17.85
C SER A 263 -7.74 -6.16 19.10
N ALA A 264 -7.26 -5.70 20.27
CA ALA A 264 -8.04 -5.61 21.52
C ALA A 264 -8.14 -4.17 22.05
N ASN A 265 -7.74 -3.17 21.26
CA ASN A 265 -7.62 -1.78 21.70
C ASN A 265 -8.91 -0.98 21.42
N ALA A 266 -9.81 -0.94 22.41
CA ALA A 266 -11.06 -0.19 22.31
C ALA A 266 -10.86 1.33 22.18
N LEU A 267 -9.73 1.90 22.65
CA LEU A 267 -9.44 3.32 22.45
C LEU A 267 -9.29 3.65 20.96
N THR A 268 -8.53 2.84 20.23
CA THR A 268 -8.27 3.09 18.81
C THR A 268 -9.45 2.65 17.94
N LEU A 269 -9.99 1.43 18.15
CA LEU A 269 -10.99 0.82 17.27
C LEU A 269 -12.41 1.36 17.49
N ASP A 270 -12.83 1.55 18.76
CA ASP A 270 -14.20 2.01 19.06
C ASP A 270 -14.24 3.52 19.25
N ARG A 271 -13.42 4.08 20.21
CA ARG A 271 -13.51 5.50 20.53
C ARG A 271 -13.03 6.38 19.38
N ILE A 272 -11.81 6.18 18.86
CA ILE A 272 -11.25 7.05 17.82
C ILE A 272 -11.87 6.74 16.47
N LEU A 273 -11.73 5.50 15.97
CA LEU A 273 -12.14 5.15 14.61
C LEU A 273 -13.65 5.30 14.41
N ARG A 274 -14.47 4.73 15.33
CA ARG A 274 -15.93 4.71 15.13
C ARG A 274 -16.61 5.96 15.70
N LYS A 275 -16.34 6.33 16.96
CA LYS A 275 -17.09 7.40 17.62
C LYS A 275 -16.59 8.78 17.27
N GLU A 276 -15.27 9.01 17.21
CA GLU A 276 -14.72 10.33 16.88
C GLU A 276 -14.73 10.57 15.36
N TRP A 277 -14.39 9.56 14.53
CA TRP A 277 -14.30 9.72 13.06
C TRP A 277 -15.58 9.33 12.32
N GLY A 278 -16.48 8.59 12.94
CA GLY A 278 -17.72 8.15 12.32
C GLY A 278 -17.51 7.05 11.25
N PHE A 279 -16.44 6.27 11.34
CA PHE A 279 -16.17 5.20 10.38
C PHE A 279 -17.29 4.18 10.35
N ASP A 280 -17.90 3.97 9.19
CA ASP A 280 -19.07 3.12 8.96
C ASP A 280 -18.76 1.82 8.19
N GLY A 281 -17.51 1.61 7.79
CA GLY A 281 -16.99 0.36 7.25
C GLY A 281 -16.79 -0.73 8.33
N TYR A 282 -16.16 -1.85 7.97
CA TYR A 282 -15.82 -2.87 8.95
C TYR A 282 -14.32 -2.90 9.28
N VAL A 283 -14.00 -3.35 10.49
CA VAL A 283 -12.63 -3.63 10.93
C VAL A 283 -12.33 -5.10 10.73
N LEU A 284 -11.29 -5.38 9.95
CA LEU A 284 -10.71 -6.70 9.75
C LEU A 284 -9.53 -6.88 10.72
N SER A 285 -9.33 -8.06 11.31
CA SER A 285 -8.05 -8.36 11.95
C SER A 285 -6.97 -8.58 10.90
N ASP A 286 -5.71 -8.42 11.25
CA ASP A 286 -4.62 -8.98 10.47
C ASP A 286 -4.58 -10.52 10.62
N TRP A 287 -3.70 -11.17 9.87
CA TRP A 287 -3.55 -12.62 9.80
C TRP A 287 -3.32 -13.24 11.19
N ASN A 288 -4.25 -14.07 11.64
CA ASN A 288 -4.23 -14.70 12.97
C ASN A 288 -4.21 -13.74 14.19
N ALA A 289 -4.31 -12.43 14.00
CA ALA A 289 -4.10 -11.46 15.07
C ALA A 289 -5.12 -11.58 16.23
N VAL A 290 -6.28 -12.23 16.02
CA VAL A 290 -7.20 -12.54 17.13
C VAL A 290 -6.65 -13.68 17.97
N THR A 291 -6.09 -14.75 17.36
CA THR A 291 -5.46 -15.85 18.09
C THR A 291 -4.23 -15.37 18.88
N GLU A 292 -3.47 -14.43 18.30
CA GLU A 292 -2.26 -13.89 18.92
C GLU A 292 -2.49 -13.10 20.21
N LEU A 293 -3.75 -12.76 20.55
CA LEU A 293 -4.07 -12.19 21.86
C LEU A 293 -3.71 -13.14 23.02
N GLN A 294 -3.62 -14.44 22.76
CA GLN A 294 -3.14 -15.43 23.72
C GLN A 294 -1.63 -15.32 23.89
N GLU A 295 -0.88 -15.16 22.79
CA GLU A 295 0.58 -14.99 22.81
C GLU A 295 0.98 -13.65 23.45
N HIS A 296 0.16 -12.61 23.27
CA HIS A 296 0.29 -11.34 24.00
C HIS A 296 -0.02 -11.45 25.51
N GLY A 297 -0.50 -12.61 25.96
CA GLY A 297 -0.79 -12.87 27.38
C GLY A 297 -2.02 -12.14 27.94
N ILE A 298 -2.91 -11.63 27.06
CA ILE A 298 -4.13 -10.94 27.50
C ILE A 298 -5.39 -11.81 27.41
N ALA A 299 -5.32 -13.00 26.83
CA ALA A 299 -6.40 -13.97 26.75
C ALA A 299 -5.90 -15.36 27.19
N ALA A 300 -6.67 -16.04 28.05
CA ALA A 300 -6.31 -17.36 28.53
C ALA A 300 -6.60 -18.48 27.51
N ASP A 301 -7.55 -18.24 26.60
CA ASP A 301 -7.96 -19.17 25.57
C ASP A 301 -8.54 -18.43 24.33
N GLY A 302 -8.81 -19.19 23.28
CA GLY A 302 -9.36 -18.62 22.04
C GLY A 302 -10.74 -18.01 22.20
N ALA A 303 -11.56 -18.50 23.12
CA ALA A 303 -12.90 -17.94 23.38
C ALA A 303 -12.80 -16.55 24.04
N GLU A 304 -11.89 -16.38 24.98
CA GLU A 304 -11.61 -15.07 25.58
C GLU A 304 -10.99 -14.11 24.57
N ALA A 305 -10.06 -14.59 23.74
CA ALA A 305 -9.47 -13.80 22.66
C ALA A 305 -10.53 -13.26 21.69
N ALA A 306 -11.43 -14.13 21.22
CA ALA A 306 -12.54 -13.76 20.33
C ALA A 306 -13.49 -12.73 20.97
N VAL A 307 -13.86 -12.91 22.24
CA VAL A 307 -14.72 -11.97 22.98
C VAL A 307 -14.04 -10.61 23.12
N LYS A 308 -12.75 -10.58 23.46
CA LYS A 308 -11.98 -9.32 23.60
C LYS A 308 -11.87 -8.57 22.28
N ALA A 309 -11.51 -9.26 21.19
CA ALA A 309 -11.37 -8.65 19.87
C ALA A 309 -12.69 -8.07 19.36
N LEU A 310 -13.78 -8.85 19.38
CA LEU A 310 -15.09 -8.37 18.93
C LEU A 310 -15.62 -7.22 19.80
N THR A 311 -15.39 -7.28 21.12
CA THR A 311 -15.78 -6.20 22.04
C THR A 311 -15.03 -4.93 21.78
N ALA A 312 -13.71 -5.01 21.50
CA ALA A 312 -12.88 -3.86 21.19
C ALA A 312 -13.24 -3.21 19.83
N GLY A 313 -13.81 -3.96 18.89
CA GLY A 313 -14.27 -3.41 17.61
C GLY A 313 -13.77 -4.10 16.35
N VAL A 314 -13.09 -5.24 16.45
CA VAL A 314 -12.76 -6.10 15.30
C VAL A 314 -14.03 -6.80 14.85
N ASP A 315 -14.52 -6.47 13.65
CA ASP A 315 -15.78 -7.02 13.15
C ASP A 315 -15.60 -8.37 12.44
N MET A 316 -14.48 -8.55 11.74
CA MET A 316 -14.17 -9.79 11.01
C MET A 316 -12.77 -10.26 11.37
N GLU A 317 -12.62 -11.56 11.63
CA GLU A 317 -11.30 -12.17 11.83
C GLU A 317 -10.74 -12.73 10.55
N MET A 318 -9.41 -12.58 10.37
CA MET A 318 -8.67 -13.20 9.26
C MET A 318 -7.97 -14.46 9.79
N THR A 319 -8.33 -15.62 9.26
CA THR A 319 -7.70 -16.96 9.45
C THR A 319 -7.67 -17.54 10.86
N SER A 320 -8.16 -16.84 11.87
CA SER A 320 -8.18 -17.33 13.28
C SER A 320 -9.22 -18.41 13.56
N ASP A 321 -10.34 -18.43 12.83
CA ASP A 321 -11.50 -19.34 13.00
C ASP A 321 -12.17 -19.33 14.40
N LEU A 322 -11.80 -18.38 15.26
CA LEU A 322 -12.27 -18.31 16.64
C LEU A 322 -13.70 -17.77 16.73
N TYR A 323 -14.08 -16.82 15.86
CA TYR A 323 -15.43 -16.25 15.89
C TYR A 323 -16.48 -17.30 15.58
N LEU A 324 -16.25 -18.10 14.55
CA LEU A 324 -17.17 -19.17 14.15
C LEU A 324 -17.22 -20.31 15.15
N THR A 325 -16.10 -20.64 15.81
CA THR A 325 -15.98 -21.84 16.67
C THR A 325 -16.31 -21.57 18.14
N THR A 326 -16.19 -20.34 18.64
CA THR A 326 -16.28 -20.06 20.08
C THR A 326 -17.37 -19.07 20.48
N LEU A 327 -17.72 -18.09 19.62
CA LEU A 327 -18.61 -17.01 20.02
C LEU A 327 -20.08 -17.43 20.19
N GLU A 328 -20.54 -18.49 19.51
CA GLU A 328 -21.90 -18.97 19.70
C GLU A 328 -22.16 -19.40 21.17
N GLN A 329 -21.21 -20.13 21.75
CA GLN A 329 -21.26 -20.51 23.15
C GLN A 329 -21.14 -19.29 24.08
N SER A 330 -20.22 -18.35 23.76
CA SER A 330 -20.02 -17.12 24.53
C SER A 330 -21.29 -16.25 24.60
N VAL A 331 -22.08 -16.22 23.52
CA VAL A 331 -23.39 -15.52 23.49
C VAL A 331 -24.43 -16.28 24.35
N ARG A 332 -24.52 -17.61 24.21
CA ARG A 332 -25.44 -18.44 25.01
C ARG A 332 -25.15 -18.32 26.48
N GLU A 333 -23.91 -18.26 26.89
CA GLU A 333 -23.46 -18.09 28.28
C GLU A 333 -23.53 -16.63 28.77
N LYS A 334 -23.96 -15.68 27.93
CA LYS A 334 -24.05 -14.24 28.22
C LYS A 334 -22.68 -13.59 28.54
N ARG A 335 -21.57 -14.19 28.10
CA ARG A 335 -20.24 -13.59 28.16
C ARG A 335 -20.06 -12.54 27.08
N LEU A 336 -20.81 -12.66 25.99
CA LEU A 336 -20.83 -11.71 24.88
C LEU A 336 -22.27 -11.27 24.60
N PRO A 337 -22.60 -9.96 24.62
CA PRO A 337 -23.90 -9.46 24.18
C PRO A 337 -24.13 -9.71 22.67
N ALA A 338 -25.26 -10.33 22.31
CA ALA A 338 -25.61 -10.59 20.89
C ALA A 338 -25.64 -9.31 20.04
N ALA A 339 -25.96 -8.15 20.64
CA ALA A 339 -25.95 -6.86 19.96
C ALA A 339 -24.56 -6.47 19.41
N LEU A 340 -23.46 -6.97 20.00
CA LEU A 340 -22.11 -6.74 19.46
C LEU A 340 -21.86 -7.56 18.19
N VAL A 341 -22.39 -8.80 18.14
CA VAL A 341 -22.38 -9.61 16.91
C VAL A 341 -23.20 -8.91 15.82
N ASP A 342 -24.40 -8.42 16.15
CA ASP A 342 -25.27 -7.72 15.20
C ASP A 342 -24.61 -6.42 14.66
N ARG A 343 -23.88 -5.69 15.51
CA ARG A 343 -23.10 -4.51 15.09
C ARG A 343 -22.05 -4.88 14.04
N ALA A 344 -21.27 -5.91 14.30
CA ALA A 344 -20.19 -6.36 13.41
C ALA A 344 -20.76 -6.87 12.09
N VAL A 345 -21.80 -7.71 12.12
CA VAL A 345 -22.46 -8.22 10.90
C VAL A 345 -23.05 -7.07 10.08
N ARG A 346 -23.68 -6.09 10.72
CA ARG A 346 -24.21 -4.90 10.05
C ARG A 346 -23.13 -4.16 9.26
N ALA A 347 -21.94 -3.99 9.84
CA ALA A 347 -20.80 -3.35 9.18
C ALA A 347 -20.33 -4.14 7.95
N VAL A 348 -20.17 -5.45 8.08
CA VAL A 348 -19.76 -6.34 6.98
C VAL A 348 -20.80 -6.35 5.85
N LEU A 349 -22.08 -6.54 6.18
CA LEU A 349 -23.17 -6.53 5.19
C LEU A 349 -23.26 -5.19 4.45
N ARG A 350 -23.14 -4.07 5.16
CA ARG A 350 -23.12 -2.73 4.56
C ARG A 350 -22.06 -2.62 3.48
N VAL A 351 -20.84 -3.08 3.76
CA VAL A 351 -19.74 -3.05 2.79
C VAL A 351 -20.03 -3.97 1.59
N LYS A 352 -20.55 -5.18 1.81
CA LYS A 352 -20.95 -6.07 0.70
C LYS A 352 -22.01 -5.43 -0.21
N PHE A 353 -23.00 -4.72 0.35
CA PHE A 353 -23.96 -3.96 -0.43
C PHE A 353 -23.31 -2.79 -1.17
N ARG A 354 -22.45 -2.00 -0.48
CA ARG A 354 -21.73 -0.87 -1.11
C ARG A 354 -20.83 -1.31 -2.26
N LEU A 355 -20.24 -2.50 -2.18
CA LEU A 355 -19.46 -3.10 -3.26
C LEU A 355 -20.35 -3.70 -4.38
N GLY A 356 -21.67 -3.68 -4.23
CA GLY A 356 -22.61 -4.18 -5.21
C GLY A 356 -22.66 -5.70 -5.34
N LEU A 357 -22.15 -6.46 -4.36
CA LEU A 357 -22.06 -7.92 -4.44
C LEU A 357 -23.42 -8.59 -4.46
N PHE A 358 -24.44 -8.02 -3.82
CA PHE A 358 -25.82 -8.55 -3.85
C PHE A 358 -26.52 -8.33 -5.21
N ASP A 359 -26.19 -7.23 -5.86
CA ASP A 359 -26.83 -6.85 -7.13
C ASP A 359 -26.07 -7.42 -8.34
N ARG A 360 -24.77 -7.65 -8.19
CA ARG A 360 -23.86 -8.24 -9.20
C ARG A 360 -22.83 -9.16 -8.56
N PRO A 361 -23.21 -10.36 -8.13
CA PRO A 361 -22.29 -11.29 -7.44
C PRO A 361 -21.20 -11.86 -8.35
N PHE A 362 -21.47 -12.01 -9.66
CA PHE A 362 -20.55 -12.52 -10.66
C PHE A 362 -19.85 -11.34 -11.35
N ARG A 363 -18.67 -10.96 -10.85
CA ARG A 363 -17.96 -9.76 -11.30
C ARG A 363 -16.77 -10.03 -12.20
N SER A 364 -16.34 -11.31 -12.31
CA SER A 364 -15.23 -11.69 -13.17
C SER A 364 -15.51 -11.32 -14.63
N HIS A 365 -14.50 -10.80 -15.33
CA HIS A 365 -14.63 -10.51 -16.74
C HIS A 365 -14.62 -11.82 -17.54
N PRO A 366 -15.45 -11.97 -18.60
CA PRO A 366 -15.47 -13.21 -19.39
C PRO A 366 -14.13 -13.51 -20.10
N GLU A 367 -13.33 -12.49 -20.37
CA GLU A 367 -11.98 -12.59 -20.96
C GLU A 367 -10.98 -11.78 -20.11
N PRO A 368 -10.62 -12.23 -18.87
CA PRO A 368 -9.82 -11.45 -17.95
C PRO A 368 -8.44 -11.09 -18.50
N ASP A 369 -7.82 -11.98 -19.29
CA ASP A 369 -6.49 -11.76 -19.85
C ASP A 369 -6.41 -10.51 -20.74
N ARG A 370 -7.51 -10.08 -21.35
CA ARG A 370 -7.56 -8.84 -22.14
C ARG A 370 -7.46 -7.58 -21.30
N MET A 371 -7.72 -7.70 -20.01
CA MET A 371 -7.65 -6.57 -19.06
C MET A 371 -6.27 -6.42 -18.44
N LEU A 372 -5.39 -7.41 -18.58
CA LEU A 372 -4.08 -7.49 -17.95
C LEU A 372 -2.98 -6.93 -18.88
N LEU A 373 -1.97 -6.27 -18.28
CA LEU A 373 -0.77 -5.77 -18.99
C LEU A 373 -1.08 -4.93 -20.24
N THR A 374 -2.17 -4.20 -20.22
CA THR A 374 -2.58 -3.36 -21.36
C THR A 374 -1.49 -2.36 -21.74
N PRO A 375 -1.45 -1.85 -22.99
CA PRO A 375 -0.52 -0.80 -23.36
C PRO A 375 -0.61 0.45 -22.49
N GLU A 376 -1.79 0.79 -21.98
CA GLU A 376 -1.98 1.90 -21.02
C GLU A 376 -1.31 1.57 -19.68
N ALA A 377 -1.55 0.37 -19.13
CA ALA A 377 -0.96 -0.08 -17.89
C ALA A 377 0.57 -0.05 -17.94
N ARG A 378 1.18 -0.56 -19.02
CA ARG A 378 2.63 -0.51 -19.23
C ARG A 378 3.16 0.93 -19.38
N ARG A 379 2.46 1.82 -20.09
CA ARG A 379 2.86 3.24 -20.18
C ARG A 379 2.84 3.92 -18.82
N THR A 380 1.78 3.69 -18.03
CA THR A 380 1.66 4.25 -16.68
C THR A 380 2.73 3.68 -15.74
N ALA A 381 3.01 2.36 -15.82
CA ALA A 381 4.08 1.73 -15.05
C ALA A 381 5.46 2.33 -15.39
N ARG A 382 5.78 2.50 -16.69
CA ARG A 382 7.04 3.13 -17.12
C ARG A 382 7.16 4.57 -16.64
N GLN A 383 6.07 5.33 -16.73
CA GLN A 383 6.07 6.72 -16.28
C GLN A 383 6.27 6.80 -14.76
N LEU A 384 5.51 6.04 -13.98
CA LEU A 384 5.61 6.04 -12.53
C LEU A 384 6.98 5.54 -12.07
N ALA A 385 7.52 4.50 -12.69
CA ALA A 385 8.87 4.01 -12.43
C ALA A 385 9.94 5.09 -12.66
N ALA A 386 9.86 5.82 -13.79
CA ALA A 386 10.80 6.89 -14.07
C ALA A 386 10.67 8.09 -13.11
N GLU A 387 9.44 8.44 -12.69
CA GLU A 387 9.19 9.53 -11.74
C GLU A 387 9.49 9.15 -10.29
N SER A 388 9.57 7.85 -9.96
CA SER A 388 9.90 7.34 -8.62
C SER A 388 11.41 7.31 -8.33
N MET A 389 12.23 7.17 -9.37
CA MET A 389 13.68 7.06 -9.21
C MET A 389 14.30 8.38 -8.78
N VAL A 390 15.23 8.30 -7.81
CA VAL A 390 15.86 9.47 -7.19
C VAL A 390 17.35 9.52 -7.50
N LEU A 391 17.77 10.58 -8.21
CA LEU A 391 19.18 10.83 -8.46
C LEU A 391 19.82 11.50 -7.24
N LEU A 392 20.72 10.79 -6.55
CA LEU A 392 21.36 11.29 -5.32
C LEU A 392 22.69 11.98 -5.57
N LYS A 393 23.40 11.58 -6.64
CA LYS A 393 24.70 12.15 -7.02
C LYS A 393 24.85 12.13 -8.54
N ASN A 394 25.47 13.17 -9.11
CA ASN A 394 25.85 13.23 -10.51
C ASN A 394 27.03 14.20 -10.71
N ASP A 395 28.21 13.65 -10.91
CA ASP A 395 29.43 14.41 -11.21
C ASP A 395 29.55 14.70 -12.73
N GLY A 396 28.41 14.91 -13.41
CA GLY A 396 28.35 15.26 -14.83
C GLY A 396 28.44 14.06 -15.78
N VAL A 397 28.31 12.82 -15.30
CA VAL A 397 28.29 11.62 -16.16
C VAL A 397 26.91 11.36 -16.77
N LEU A 398 25.84 11.79 -16.12
CA LEU A 398 24.46 11.69 -16.61
C LEU A 398 23.92 13.06 -17.05
N PRO A 399 23.08 13.09 -18.11
CA PRO A 399 22.71 11.98 -18.98
C PRO A 399 23.88 11.46 -19.80
N LEU A 400 23.85 10.16 -20.15
CA LEU A 400 24.88 9.50 -20.94
C LEU A 400 24.99 10.18 -22.32
N SER A 401 26.22 10.53 -22.72
CA SER A 401 26.48 11.14 -24.02
C SER A 401 26.14 10.16 -25.16
N PRO A 402 25.54 10.63 -26.27
CA PRO A 402 25.32 9.82 -27.45
C PRO A 402 26.64 9.40 -28.15
N ASP A 403 27.77 10.04 -27.80
CA ASP A 403 29.09 9.79 -28.39
C ASP A 403 29.91 8.73 -27.59
N LEU A 404 29.33 8.11 -26.58
CA LEU A 404 29.98 7.02 -25.84
C LEU A 404 30.27 5.84 -26.77
N ARG A 405 31.52 5.36 -26.72
CA ARG A 405 31.97 4.21 -27.49
C ARG A 405 31.65 2.89 -26.85
N SER A 406 31.65 2.87 -25.49
CA SER A 406 31.45 1.63 -24.72
C SER A 406 30.71 1.86 -23.41
N ILE A 407 29.75 1.00 -23.14
CA ILE A 407 29.02 0.91 -21.87
C ILE A 407 29.13 -0.53 -21.36
N THR A 408 29.63 -0.71 -20.14
CA THR A 408 29.54 -1.98 -19.45
C THR A 408 28.34 -1.95 -18.50
N VAL A 409 27.46 -2.95 -18.61
CA VAL A 409 26.35 -3.17 -17.67
C VAL A 409 26.72 -4.39 -16.82
N THR A 410 26.68 -4.26 -15.48
CA THR A 410 27.08 -5.31 -14.56
C THR A 410 26.32 -5.27 -13.25
N GLY A 411 26.57 -6.23 -12.39
CA GLY A 411 25.86 -6.43 -11.14
C GLY A 411 24.67 -7.38 -11.28
N GLU A 412 24.25 -7.94 -10.17
CA GLU A 412 23.21 -8.96 -10.10
C GLU A 412 21.88 -8.48 -10.74
N TRP A 413 21.56 -7.22 -10.52
CA TRP A 413 20.31 -6.60 -10.98
C TRP A 413 20.29 -6.20 -12.46
N ALA A 414 21.43 -6.30 -13.16
CA ALA A 414 21.50 -5.95 -14.58
C ALA A 414 20.56 -6.80 -15.45
N VAL A 415 20.47 -8.08 -15.17
CA VAL A 415 19.68 -9.08 -15.90
C VAL A 415 18.55 -9.70 -15.08
N SER A 416 18.43 -9.30 -13.82
CA SER A 416 17.37 -9.81 -12.94
C SER A 416 16.00 -9.45 -13.50
N ARG A 417 15.06 -10.38 -13.35
CA ARG A 417 13.63 -10.18 -13.58
C ARG A 417 12.85 -10.05 -12.28
N ASP A 418 13.51 -10.20 -11.13
CA ASP A 418 12.97 -9.95 -9.80
C ASP A 418 13.06 -8.44 -9.47
N LEU A 419 12.36 -7.63 -10.28
CA LEU A 419 12.34 -6.16 -10.19
C LEU A 419 11.06 -5.64 -9.53
N TYR A 420 10.28 -6.56 -8.97
CA TYR A 420 8.97 -6.27 -8.40
C TYR A 420 9.03 -5.97 -6.89
N GLY A 421 9.99 -6.57 -6.18
CA GLY A 421 10.08 -6.49 -4.72
C GLY A 421 9.09 -7.43 -4.02
N TRP A 422 8.56 -6.99 -2.88
CA TRP A 422 7.61 -7.76 -2.05
C TRP A 422 6.16 -7.51 -2.51
N TRP A 423 5.24 -8.41 -2.19
CA TRP A 423 3.80 -8.33 -2.56
C TRP A 423 3.57 -8.20 -4.07
N VAL A 424 4.12 -9.13 -4.82
CA VAL A 424 4.11 -9.11 -6.30
C VAL A 424 2.74 -9.43 -6.94
N GLY A 425 1.66 -9.52 -6.16
CA GLY A 425 0.34 -9.81 -6.68
C GLY A 425 0.32 -11.06 -7.56
N MET A 426 -0.15 -10.94 -8.79
CA MET A 426 -0.10 -11.97 -9.84
C MET A 426 0.98 -11.65 -10.89
N GLY A 427 1.97 -10.82 -10.52
CA GLY A 427 3.11 -10.48 -11.39
C GLY A 427 3.92 -11.71 -11.80
N ASP A 428 4.41 -11.69 -13.03
CA ASP A 428 5.28 -12.73 -13.59
C ASP A 428 6.58 -12.09 -14.05
N GLY A 429 7.72 -12.55 -13.55
CA GLY A 429 9.03 -12.01 -13.92
C GLY A 429 9.29 -11.99 -15.43
N ARG A 430 8.61 -12.83 -16.20
CA ARG A 430 8.68 -12.83 -17.68
C ARG A 430 8.16 -11.54 -18.31
N ASP A 431 7.30 -10.81 -17.62
CA ASP A 431 6.75 -9.53 -18.08
C ASP A 431 7.67 -8.35 -17.81
N ALA A 432 8.65 -8.52 -16.90
CA ALA A 432 9.60 -7.48 -16.53
C ALA A 432 10.62 -7.21 -17.64
N VAL A 433 10.85 -5.92 -17.89
CA VAL A 433 11.94 -5.46 -18.74
C VAL A 433 13.20 -5.32 -17.90
N THR A 434 14.26 -6.08 -18.21
CA THR A 434 15.53 -6.00 -17.47
C THR A 434 16.28 -4.69 -17.76
N VAL A 435 17.16 -4.28 -16.84
CA VAL A 435 17.99 -3.08 -17.07
C VAL A 435 18.86 -3.25 -18.32
N TRP A 436 19.42 -4.44 -18.51
CA TRP A 436 20.17 -4.82 -19.69
C TRP A 436 19.37 -4.60 -20.99
N ASP A 437 18.15 -5.12 -21.05
CA ASP A 437 17.28 -4.97 -22.23
C ASP A 437 16.94 -3.49 -22.50
N GLY A 438 16.63 -2.74 -21.42
CA GLY A 438 16.34 -1.31 -21.52
C GLY A 438 17.50 -0.50 -22.05
N ILE A 439 18.70 -0.68 -21.49
CA ILE A 439 19.91 0.03 -21.95
C ILE A 439 20.25 -0.35 -23.40
N ARG A 440 20.25 -1.64 -23.71
CA ARG A 440 20.56 -2.14 -25.06
C ARG A 440 19.59 -1.60 -26.12
N SER A 441 18.31 -1.49 -25.77
CA SER A 441 17.29 -0.97 -26.69
C SER A 441 17.45 0.53 -27.00
N GLN A 442 18.10 1.30 -26.11
CA GLN A 442 18.22 2.74 -26.22
C GLN A 442 19.62 3.21 -26.63
N ALA A 443 20.64 2.41 -26.39
CA ALA A 443 21.99 2.70 -26.83
C ALA A 443 22.04 2.73 -28.40
N GLY A 444 22.59 3.77 -28.95
CA GLY A 444 22.74 3.88 -30.41
C GLY A 444 23.60 2.76 -30.99
N GLY A 445 23.39 2.40 -32.24
CA GLY A 445 24.13 1.31 -32.94
C GLY A 445 25.64 1.49 -33.03
N ARG A 446 26.18 2.64 -32.61
CA ARG A 446 27.62 2.92 -32.51
C ARG A 446 28.23 2.65 -31.13
N THR A 447 27.42 2.50 -30.11
CA THR A 447 27.87 2.22 -28.74
C THR A 447 27.99 0.73 -28.52
N ASP A 448 29.16 0.25 -28.14
CA ASP A 448 29.41 -1.14 -27.75
C ASP A 448 28.88 -1.37 -26.31
N VAL A 449 27.70 -1.95 -26.18
CA VAL A 449 27.07 -2.28 -24.89
C VAL A 449 27.40 -3.71 -24.52
N ARG A 450 28.09 -3.89 -23.40
CA ARG A 450 28.57 -5.19 -22.90
C ARG A 450 27.91 -5.56 -21.60
N LEU A 451 27.41 -6.78 -21.52
CA LEU A 451 27.03 -7.39 -20.26
C LEU A 451 28.24 -8.10 -19.66
N MET A 452 28.58 -7.80 -18.40
CA MET A 452 29.71 -8.44 -17.75
C MET A 452 29.28 -9.18 -16.49
N SER A 453 29.72 -10.45 -16.39
CA SER A 453 29.73 -11.17 -15.14
C SER A 453 30.85 -10.63 -14.22
N GLN A 454 30.68 -10.73 -12.91
CA GLN A 454 31.55 -10.13 -11.86
C GLN A 454 33.06 -10.39 -11.99
N SER A 455 33.48 -11.35 -12.80
CA SER A 455 34.87 -11.85 -12.79
C SER A 455 35.79 -11.33 -13.89
N ARG A 456 35.33 -10.53 -14.86
CA ARG A 456 36.19 -10.04 -15.99
C ARG A 456 35.80 -8.64 -16.47
N SER A 457 36.11 -7.63 -15.67
CA SER A 457 35.92 -6.24 -16.10
C SER A 457 36.98 -5.80 -17.10
N ARG A 458 36.55 -5.34 -18.30
CA ARG A 458 37.38 -4.51 -19.18
C ARG A 458 36.94 -3.06 -18.99
N ARG A 459 37.91 -2.15 -18.99
CA ARG A 459 37.63 -0.71 -18.96
C ARG A 459 36.67 -0.33 -20.10
N SER A 460 35.65 0.43 -19.76
CA SER A 460 34.70 1.08 -20.67
C SER A 460 34.63 2.58 -20.39
N ASP A 461 34.00 3.35 -21.27
CA ASP A 461 33.82 4.77 -21.02
C ASP A 461 32.90 4.96 -19.78
N VAL A 462 31.86 4.12 -19.64
CA VAL A 462 30.95 4.10 -18.49
C VAL A 462 30.67 2.67 -18.06
N ALA A 463 30.68 2.41 -16.75
CA ALA A 463 30.18 1.19 -16.13
C ALA A 463 28.85 1.50 -15.39
N VAL A 464 27.75 0.89 -15.82
CA VAL A 464 26.46 0.91 -15.11
C VAL A 464 26.39 -0.31 -14.21
N VAL A 465 26.42 -0.06 -12.91
CA VAL A 465 26.50 -1.10 -11.87
C VAL A 465 25.16 -1.22 -11.16
N CYS A 466 24.47 -2.32 -11.39
CA CYS A 466 23.13 -2.59 -10.86
C CYS A 466 23.25 -3.46 -9.59
N VAL A 467 23.01 -2.87 -8.42
CA VAL A 467 23.19 -3.46 -7.09
C VAL A 467 21.93 -3.30 -6.25
N GLY A 468 21.85 -3.97 -5.11
CA GLY A 468 20.72 -3.76 -4.19
C GLY A 468 20.35 -4.99 -3.37
N GLU A 469 19.14 -4.93 -2.81
CA GLU A 469 18.50 -5.98 -2.02
C GLU A 469 17.56 -6.82 -2.87
N ASN A 470 17.49 -8.12 -2.64
CA ASN A 470 16.46 -8.99 -3.20
C ASN A 470 15.23 -9.05 -2.27
N GLY A 471 14.13 -9.63 -2.76
CA GLY A 471 12.87 -9.72 -2.02
C GLY A 471 12.92 -10.48 -0.69
N TYR A 472 14.03 -11.19 -0.38
CA TYR A 472 14.22 -11.86 0.91
C TYR A 472 14.91 -10.97 1.96
N LEU A 473 15.32 -9.77 1.60
CA LEU A 473 16.03 -8.85 2.48
C LEU A 473 15.14 -7.70 3.00
N PHE A 474 13.92 -7.55 2.50
CA PHE A 474 12.94 -6.57 2.96
C PHE A 474 11.51 -7.12 2.82
N GLY A 475 10.51 -6.38 3.26
CA GLY A 475 9.13 -6.85 3.38
C GLY A 475 8.86 -7.46 4.75
N GLU A 476 7.72 -8.11 4.89
CA GLU A 476 7.26 -8.68 6.15
C GLU A 476 8.24 -9.72 6.71
N ASN A 477 8.51 -9.62 8.01
CA ASN A 477 9.46 -10.46 8.76
C ASN A 477 10.92 -10.45 8.25
N ASN A 478 11.27 -9.52 7.34
CA ASN A 478 12.62 -9.37 6.79
C ASN A 478 13.32 -8.10 7.34
N ASN A 479 13.51 -8.07 8.66
CA ASN A 479 14.19 -6.97 9.34
C ASN A 479 15.71 -7.12 9.23
N ARG A 480 16.44 -6.01 9.11
CA ARG A 480 17.89 -6.02 9.00
C ARG A 480 18.55 -5.15 10.06
N SER A 481 19.52 -5.71 10.78
CA SER A 481 20.39 -4.97 11.71
C SER A 481 21.53 -4.26 10.99
N ASP A 482 21.97 -4.76 9.84
CA ASP A 482 22.94 -4.14 8.93
C ASP A 482 22.22 -3.72 7.65
N ILE A 483 22.15 -2.41 7.39
CA ILE A 483 21.45 -1.81 6.26
C ILE A 483 22.40 -1.36 5.14
N ARG A 484 23.62 -1.89 5.07
CA ARG A 484 24.54 -1.70 3.94
C ARG A 484 24.16 -2.58 2.75
N LEU A 485 24.76 -2.32 1.59
CA LEU A 485 24.62 -3.19 0.44
C LEU A 485 25.08 -4.61 0.77
N PRO A 486 24.32 -5.65 0.41
CA PRO A 486 24.67 -7.03 0.73
C PRO A 486 25.74 -7.61 -0.21
N TYR A 487 26.30 -8.76 0.17
CA TYR A 487 27.05 -9.67 -0.71
C TYR A 487 28.29 -9.08 -1.40
N GLY A 488 28.98 -8.12 -0.76
CA GLY A 488 30.22 -7.55 -1.32
C GLY A 488 30.01 -6.63 -2.53
N GLN A 489 28.81 -6.17 -2.77
CA GLN A 489 28.46 -5.26 -3.89
C GLN A 489 29.24 -3.94 -3.83
N GLU A 490 29.58 -3.46 -2.62
CA GLU A 490 30.43 -2.26 -2.43
C GLU A 490 31.83 -2.45 -3.02
N GLN A 491 32.37 -3.66 -2.89
CA GLN A 491 33.69 -4.01 -3.42
C GLN A 491 33.69 -3.97 -4.95
N LEU A 492 32.64 -4.48 -5.62
CA LEU A 492 32.51 -4.41 -7.08
C LEU A 492 32.51 -2.96 -7.57
N ILE A 493 31.80 -2.05 -6.90
CA ILE A 493 31.75 -0.63 -7.25
C ILE A 493 33.15 -0.01 -7.14
N ARG A 494 33.85 -0.28 -6.06
CA ARG A 494 35.23 0.21 -5.83
C ARG A 494 36.17 -0.27 -6.90
N GLU A 495 36.21 -1.57 -7.20
CA GLU A 495 37.09 -2.17 -8.21
C GLU A 495 36.88 -1.56 -9.61
N LEU A 496 35.59 -1.35 -10.00
CA LEU A 496 35.29 -0.71 -11.29
C LEU A 496 35.79 0.73 -11.35
N LYS A 497 35.69 1.47 -10.24
CA LYS A 497 36.23 2.84 -10.15
C LYS A 497 37.77 2.86 -10.24
N GLU A 498 38.43 1.97 -9.52
CA GLU A 498 39.91 1.84 -9.50
C GLU A 498 40.44 1.43 -10.89
N GLN A 499 39.68 0.71 -11.71
CA GLN A 499 40.01 0.40 -13.10
C GLN A 499 39.89 1.61 -14.04
N GLY A 500 39.45 2.77 -13.54
CA GLY A 500 39.36 4.03 -14.30
C GLY A 500 38.08 4.17 -15.10
N ASN A 501 37.01 3.44 -14.81
CA ASN A 501 35.69 3.65 -15.38
C ASN A 501 35.03 4.89 -14.78
N LYS A 502 34.15 5.55 -15.54
CA LYS A 502 33.07 6.35 -14.96
C LYS A 502 32.00 5.40 -14.44
N VAL A 503 31.65 5.50 -13.17
CA VAL A 503 30.76 4.53 -12.50
C VAL A 503 29.42 5.15 -12.21
N VAL A 504 28.37 4.60 -12.83
CA VAL A 504 26.96 4.92 -12.57
C VAL A 504 26.37 3.78 -11.75
N VAL A 505 26.01 4.05 -10.50
CA VAL A 505 25.42 3.05 -9.60
C VAL A 505 23.92 3.19 -9.62
N VAL A 506 23.20 2.09 -9.93
CA VAL A 506 21.74 1.97 -9.86
C VAL A 506 21.41 1.01 -8.73
N VAL A 507 20.71 1.52 -7.70
CA VAL A 507 20.42 0.77 -6.48
C VAL A 507 18.97 0.32 -6.44
N PHE A 508 18.74 -0.98 -6.34
CA PHE A 508 17.42 -1.60 -6.13
C PHE A 508 17.25 -1.93 -4.66
N ASN A 509 16.32 -1.28 -3.98
CA ASN A 509 16.23 -1.36 -2.51
C ASN A 509 14.79 -1.21 -2.03
N GLY A 510 14.48 -1.91 -0.94
CA GLY A 510 13.19 -1.83 -0.26
C GLY A 510 13.20 -0.90 0.96
N ARG A 511 14.34 -0.32 1.32
CA ARG A 511 14.56 0.54 2.49
C ARG A 511 15.64 1.58 2.24
N PRO A 512 15.76 2.66 3.03
CA PRO A 512 16.97 3.48 3.05
C PRO A 512 18.18 2.66 3.46
N LEU A 513 19.20 2.66 2.62
CA LEU A 513 20.46 1.96 2.90
C LEU A 513 21.55 2.93 3.38
N ASP A 514 22.48 2.44 4.19
CA ASP A 514 23.77 3.09 4.41
C ASP A 514 24.62 2.93 3.16
N LEU A 515 24.74 4.00 2.39
CA LEU A 515 25.53 4.07 1.16
C LEU A 515 26.83 4.85 1.33
N SER A 516 27.29 5.07 2.57
CA SER A 516 28.50 5.83 2.88
C SER A 516 29.74 5.28 2.20
N ALA A 517 29.83 3.95 2.05
CA ALA A 517 30.94 3.29 1.36
C ALA A 517 30.82 3.35 -0.17
N VAL A 518 29.65 3.68 -0.73
CA VAL A 518 29.39 3.74 -2.18
C VAL A 518 29.65 5.13 -2.75
N VAL A 519 29.18 6.17 -2.05
CA VAL A 519 29.20 7.57 -2.52
C VAL A 519 30.58 8.03 -3.04
N PRO A 520 31.71 7.69 -2.39
CA PRO A 520 33.05 8.12 -2.87
C PRO A 520 33.44 7.52 -4.23
N TYR A 521 32.91 6.36 -4.59
CA TYR A 521 33.29 5.62 -5.79
C TYR A 521 32.28 5.75 -6.95
N ALA A 522 31.12 6.32 -6.72
CA ALA A 522 30.10 6.58 -7.74
C ALA A 522 30.29 7.95 -8.39
N ASP A 523 30.35 8.05 -9.72
CA ASP A 523 30.23 9.32 -10.45
C ASP A 523 28.77 9.74 -10.59
N ALA A 524 27.81 8.78 -10.59
CA ALA A 524 26.39 9.03 -10.38
C ALA A 524 25.78 7.91 -9.54
N LEU A 525 24.77 8.28 -8.74
CA LEU A 525 24.06 7.37 -7.85
C LEU A 525 22.56 7.57 -8.01
N LEU A 526 21.87 6.55 -8.53
CA LEU A 526 20.45 6.53 -8.80
C LEU A 526 19.77 5.47 -7.91
N ILE A 527 18.82 5.89 -7.07
CA ILE A 527 17.96 4.99 -6.34
C ILE A 527 16.79 4.61 -7.24
N ALA A 528 16.65 3.33 -7.51
CA ALA A 528 15.60 2.80 -8.39
C ALA A 528 14.43 2.19 -7.60
N TRP A 529 14.59 1.91 -6.30
CA TRP A 529 13.67 1.10 -5.51
C TRP A 529 13.48 -0.28 -6.15
N HIS A 530 12.26 -0.83 -6.17
CA HIS A 530 11.88 -1.93 -7.05
C HIS A 530 10.80 -1.40 -8.00
N PRO A 531 11.17 -1.09 -9.26
CA PRO A 531 10.35 -0.24 -10.14
C PRO A 531 9.19 -0.96 -10.85
N GLY A 532 9.09 -2.29 -10.72
CA GLY A 532 8.01 -3.06 -11.35
C GLY A 532 8.28 -3.45 -12.82
N THR A 533 7.19 -3.67 -13.55
CA THR A 533 7.18 -4.29 -14.90
C THR A 533 8.06 -3.56 -15.92
N GLU A 534 8.11 -2.24 -15.88
CA GLU A 534 8.82 -1.42 -16.86
C GLU A 534 10.17 -0.87 -16.35
N ALA A 535 10.76 -1.54 -15.35
CA ALA A 535 11.98 -1.12 -14.67
C ALA A 535 13.13 -0.75 -15.61
N GLY A 536 13.50 -1.66 -16.50
CA GLY A 536 14.64 -1.43 -17.41
C GLY A 536 14.40 -0.31 -18.41
N ASN A 537 13.18 -0.17 -18.91
CA ASN A 537 12.82 0.96 -19.79
C ASN A 537 12.90 2.29 -19.05
N ALA A 538 12.42 2.34 -17.79
CA ALA A 538 12.44 3.55 -16.99
C ALA A 538 13.88 3.96 -16.61
N VAL A 539 14.71 2.99 -16.17
CA VAL A 539 16.14 3.24 -15.92
C VAL A 539 16.83 3.80 -17.15
N ALA A 540 16.63 3.16 -18.31
CA ALA A 540 17.25 3.61 -19.55
C ALA A 540 16.75 5.01 -19.98
N ASP A 541 15.45 5.34 -19.79
CA ASP A 541 14.92 6.69 -20.07
C ASP A 541 15.65 7.78 -19.29
N LEU A 542 15.99 7.50 -18.01
CA LEU A 542 16.75 8.43 -17.19
C LEU A 542 18.22 8.47 -17.60
N LEU A 543 18.88 7.32 -17.73
CA LEU A 543 20.30 7.26 -18.05
C LEU A 543 20.63 7.97 -19.36
N PHE A 544 19.79 7.82 -20.40
CA PHE A 544 20.00 8.46 -21.72
C PHE A 544 19.34 9.85 -21.84
N GLY A 545 18.80 10.42 -20.76
CA GLY A 545 18.26 11.78 -20.76
C GLY A 545 16.96 11.95 -21.57
N LYS A 546 16.21 10.88 -21.85
CA LYS A 546 14.86 11.02 -22.44
C LYS A 546 13.91 11.68 -21.46
N ARG A 547 14.17 11.50 -20.15
CA ARG A 547 13.50 12.16 -19.04
C ARG A 547 14.54 12.65 -18.04
N SER A 548 14.30 13.80 -17.43
CA SER A 548 15.07 14.22 -16.25
C SER A 548 14.56 13.46 -15.01
N PRO A 549 15.44 12.95 -14.14
CA PRO A 549 15.03 12.48 -12.82
C PRO A 549 14.23 13.56 -12.09
N SER A 550 13.16 13.17 -11.42
CA SER A 550 12.28 14.09 -10.70
C SER A 550 11.75 13.52 -9.38
N GLY A 551 12.18 12.32 -9.03
CA GLY A 551 11.90 11.71 -7.74
C GLY A 551 12.60 12.45 -6.60
N LYS A 552 11.99 12.46 -5.42
CA LYS A 552 12.56 13.00 -4.18
C LYS A 552 12.44 11.95 -3.09
N LEU A 553 13.41 11.87 -2.18
CA LEU A 553 13.39 10.87 -1.11
C LEU A 553 12.17 11.04 -0.19
N PRO A 554 11.35 10.01 0.02
CA PRO A 554 10.25 10.03 0.98
C PRO A 554 10.72 9.64 2.40
N VAL A 555 12.01 9.40 2.57
CA VAL A 555 12.64 8.94 3.81
C VAL A 555 14.12 9.32 3.81
N SER A 556 14.64 9.70 4.97
CA SER A 556 16.05 10.07 5.16
C SER A 556 16.97 8.83 5.05
N PHE A 557 18.11 8.97 4.38
CA PHE A 557 19.13 7.93 4.28
C PHE A 557 20.20 8.17 5.34
N PRO A 558 20.45 7.22 6.26
CA PRO A 558 21.45 7.37 7.30
C PRO A 558 22.87 7.15 6.79
N LYS A 559 23.86 7.68 7.49
CA LYS A 559 25.30 7.36 7.31
C LYS A 559 25.71 6.08 8.01
N SER A 560 24.90 5.62 8.94
CA SER A 560 25.14 4.42 9.73
C SER A 560 23.85 3.99 10.42
N VAL A 561 23.67 2.69 10.62
CA VAL A 561 22.58 2.14 11.45
C VAL A 561 22.60 2.69 12.88
N GLY A 562 23.78 3.12 13.38
CA GLY A 562 23.92 3.73 14.70
C GLY A 562 23.30 5.11 14.86
N GLN A 563 22.89 5.77 13.76
CA GLN A 563 22.17 7.05 13.81
C GLN A 563 20.67 6.90 14.12
N LEU A 564 20.12 5.69 14.00
CA LEU A 564 18.68 5.47 14.14
C LEU A 564 18.19 5.60 15.59
N PRO A 565 17.02 6.24 15.82
CA PRO A 565 16.09 6.82 14.84
C PRO A 565 16.60 8.11 14.20
N LEU A 566 16.42 8.26 12.88
CA LEU A 566 16.80 9.44 12.11
C LEU A 566 15.67 9.78 11.13
N PHE A 567 15.06 10.96 11.27
CA PHE A 567 14.00 11.47 10.38
C PHE A 567 13.98 13.00 10.40
N TYR A 568 13.54 13.62 9.29
CA TYR A 568 13.65 15.08 9.09
C TYR A 568 12.80 15.91 10.06
N SER A 569 11.65 15.35 10.51
CA SER A 569 10.67 16.03 11.36
C SER A 569 10.91 15.80 12.86
N ASP A 570 12.17 15.60 13.25
CA ASP A 570 12.51 15.45 14.67
C ASP A 570 12.37 16.77 15.43
N ARG A 571 12.26 16.68 16.75
CA ARG A 571 12.12 17.83 17.65
C ARG A 571 13.48 18.43 17.95
N THR A 572 13.51 19.75 18.07
CA THR A 572 14.72 20.44 18.53
C THR A 572 14.98 20.12 20.00
N SER A 573 16.21 19.71 20.30
CA SER A 573 16.64 19.49 21.69
C SER A 573 16.82 20.86 22.40
N GLY A 574 16.89 20.83 23.75
CA GLY A 574 17.20 22.01 24.54
C GLY A 574 18.61 22.57 24.35
N ARG A 575 19.47 21.83 23.60
CA ARG A 575 20.85 22.20 23.26
C ARG A 575 21.11 21.99 21.77
N PRO A 576 20.57 22.86 20.90
CA PRO A 576 20.72 22.71 19.44
C PRO A 576 22.21 22.74 19.07
N GLY A 577 22.60 21.90 18.11
CA GLY A 577 23.99 21.72 17.67
C GLY A 577 24.80 20.69 18.46
N ASN A 578 24.24 20.10 19.54
CA ASN A 578 24.84 18.97 20.27
C ASN A 578 24.15 17.63 19.96
N ASP A 579 23.43 17.55 18.86
CA ASP A 579 22.70 16.40 18.34
C ASP A 579 23.58 15.46 17.52
N ARG A 580 24.84 15.27 17.95
CA ARG A 580 25.84 14.48 17.24
C ARG A 580 26.40 13.36 18.12
N TYR A 581 26.94 12.35 17.48
CA TYR A 581 27.78 11.35 18.11
C TYR A 581 29.26 11.83 18.16
N VAL A 582 30.08 11.26 19.04
CA VAL A 582 31.53 11.56 19.06
C VAL A 582 32.19 11.22 17.73
N SER A 583 31.71 10.14 17.08
CA SER A 583 32.28 9.59 15.86
C SER A 583 31.71 10.15 14.56
N MET A 584 30.57 10.86 14.63
CA MET A 584 29.90 11.41 13.42
C MET A 584 28.93 12.54 13.76
N ASP A 585 28.66 13.41 12.77
CA ASP A 585 27.63 14.43 12.89
C ASP A 585 26.22 13.81 12.92
N GLY A 586 25.22 14.60 13.31
CA GLY A 586 23.81 14.18 13.36
C GLY A 586 23.07 14.24 12.02
N GLN A 587 23.74 14.68 10.93
CA GLN A 587 23.09 14.87 9.64
C GLN A 587 22.94 13.55 8.87
N PRO A 588 21.82 13.34 8.13
CA PRO A 588 21.67 12.18 7.24
C PRO A 588 22.73 12.19 6.13
N LEU A 589 22.94 11.05 5.49
CA LEU A 589 23.72 10.96 4.24
C LEU A 589 22.99 11.70 3.12
N PHE A 590 21.68 11.47 3.00
CA PHE A 590 20.77 12.22 2.13
C PHE A 590 19.46 12.48 2.87
N PRO A 591 19.00 13.74 2.95
CA PRO A 591 17.81 14.09 3.71
C PRO A 591 16.51 13.76 2.96
N PHE A 592 15.42 13.65 3.70
CA PHE A 592 14.05 13.66 3.18
C PHE A 592 13.84 14.82 2.18
N GLY A 593 13.10 14.58 1.10
CA GLY A 593 12.80 15.59 0.07
C GLY A 593 13.95 15.84 -0.92
N TYR A 594 15.12 15.21 -0.72
CA TYR A 594 16.28 15.37 -1.60
C TYR A 594 16.16 14.59 -2.90
N GLY A 595 16.67 15.15 -3.98
CA GLY A 595 16.80 14.51 -5.29
C GLY A 595 17.24 15.53 -6.35
N LEU A 596 18.12 15.13 -7.25
CA LEU A 596 18.69 15.92 -8.34
C LEU A 596 17.93 15.70 -9.65
N GLY A 597 18.04 16.64 -10.57
CA GLY A 597 17.59 16.53 -11.96
C GLY A 597 18.70 16.93 -12.93
N TYR A 598 18.39 16.94 -14.24
CA TYR A 598 19.32 17.35 -15.29
C TYR A 598 19.16 18.83 -15.69
N THR A 599 18.35 19.58 -14.97
CA THR A 599 18.14 21.01 -15.17
C THR A 599 18.15 21.73 -13.82
N THR A 600 18.22 23.04 -13.84
CA THR A 600 18.23 23.89 -12.63
C THR A 600 16.93 24.66 -12.54
N PHE A 601 16.50 24.93 -11.30
CA PHE A 601 15.31 25.72 -11.01
C PHE A 601 15.69 26.86 -10.06
N GLU A 602 15.13 28.02 -10.32
CA GLU A 602 15.20 29.17 -9.41
C GLU A 602 13.83 29.42 -8.78
N TYR A 603 13.86 29.82 -7.54
CA TYR A 603 12.67 30.14 -6.75
C TYR A 603 12.67 31.62 -6.42
N SER A 604 11.53 32.30 -6.61
CA SER A 604 11.33 33.68 -6.16
C SER A 604 11.25 33.76 -4.63
N GLU A 605 11.10 34.98 -4.11
CA GLU A 605 10.75 35.18 -2.71
C GLU A 605 9.35 34.61 -2.41
N LEU A 606 9.20 33.92 -1.28
CA LEU A 606 7.92 33.40 -0.78
C LEU A 606 7.03 34.56 -0.36
N ARG A 607 5.79 34.57 -0.86
CA ARG A 607 4.76 35.53 -0.49
C ARG A 607 3.65 34.87 0.28
N LEU A 608 3.25 35.48 1.40
CA LEU A 608 2.11 35.03 2.19
C LEU A 608 0.95 36.02 2.01
N SER A 609 -0.28 35.52 1.89
CA SER A 609 -1.48 36.34 1.74
C SER A 609 -1.75 37.25 2.96
N LYS A 610 -1.23 36.88 4.12
CA LYS A 610 -1.29 37.64 5.36
C LYS A 610 -0.13 37.27 6.28
N SER A 611 0.34 38.24 7.08
CA SER A 611 1.42 38.04 8.07
C SER A 611 0.89 37.64 9.46
N VAL A 612 -0.41 37.80 9.69
CA VAL A 612 -1.09 37.43 10.94
C VAL A 612 -2.39 36.70 10.56
N ALA A 613 -2.66 35.61 11.23
CA ALA A 613 -3.89 34.84 11.05
C ALA A 613 -4.47 34.45 12.42
N ALA A 614 -5.78 34.49 12.54
CA ALA A 614 -6.48 33.93 13.69
C ALA A 614 -6.55 32.38 13.60
N PRO A 615 -6.78 31.70 14.74
CA PRO A 615 -7.01 30.26 14.72
C PRO A 615 -8.14 29.88 13.75
N GLY A 616 -7.87 28.92 12.85
CA GLY A 616 -8.80 28.46 11.84
C GLY A 616 -8.82 29.27 10.53
N GLU A 617 -8.09 30.38 10.44
CA GLU A 617 -7.94 31.13 9.19
C GLU A 617 -6.93 30.47 8.24
N GLN A 618 -7.25 30.49 6.95
CA GLN A 618 -6.34 30.05 5.91
C GLN A 618 -5.36 31.15 5.51
N VAL A 619 -4.11 30.76 5.29
CA VAL A 619 -3.04 31.59 4.73
C VAL A 619 -2.59 30.96 3.44
N ALA A 620 -2.69 31.68 2.32
CA ALA A 620 -2.09 31.25 1.06
C ALA A 620 -0.60 31.60 1.06
N ALA A 621 0.21 30.66 0.58
CA ALA A 621 1.64 30.83 0.32
C ALA A 621 1.87 30.70 -1.18
N GLU A 622 2.56 31.67 -1.80
CA GLU A 622 2.84 31.70 -3.22
C GLU A 622 4.34 31.82 -3.48
N ILE A 623 4.83 31.06 -4.44
CA ILE A 623 6.21 31.12 -4.91
C ILE A 623 6.25 30.91 -6.41
N THR A 624 7.12 31.64 -7.12
CA THR A 624 7.33 31.40 -8.55
C THR A 624 8.57 30.55 -8.75
N VAL A 625 8.42 29.47 -9.53
CA VAL A 625 9.50 28.54 -9.91
C VAL A 625 9.78 28.72 -11.38
N THR A 626 11.05 28.88 -11.74
CA THR A 626 11.54 29.06 -13.11
C THR A 626 12.54 27.95 -13.45
N ASN A 627 12.35 27.26 -14.56
CA ASN A 627 13.36 26.36 -15.11
C ASN A 627 14.46 27.16 -15.81
N THR A 628 15.61 27.34 -15.17
CA THR A 628 16.76 28.10 -15.66
C THR A 628 17.75 27.27 -16.47
N GLY A 629 17.55 25.95 -16.54
CA GLY A 629 18.42 25.06 -17.31
C GLY A 629 17.89 24.74 -18.70
N GLY A 630 18.55 23.80 -19.37
CA GLY A 630 18.34 23.51 -20.81
C GLY A 630 17.39 22.36 -21.12
N MET A 631 16.78 21.71 -20.10
CA MET A 631 15.95 20.52 -20.31
C MET A 631 14.56 20.70 -19.65
N LYS A 632 13.50 20.29 -20.37
CA LYS A 632 12.16 20.19 -19.79
C LYS A 632 12.17 19.17 -18.67
N ALA A 633 11.70 19.56 -17.48
CA ALA A 633 11.71 18.70 -16.30
C ALA A 633 10.56 19.01 -15.34
N LYS A 634 10.35 18.07 -14.40
CA LYS A 634 9.43 18.25 -13.29
C LYS A 634 10.21 18.65 -12.04
N GLU A 635 9.69 19.62 -11.31
CA GLU A 635 10.17 20.00 -9.99
C GLU A 635 9.08 19.77 -8.94
N THR A 636 9.50 19.38 -7.74
CA THR A 636 8.61 19.22 -6.58
C THR A 636 8.85 20.38 -5.62
N VAL A 637 7.95 21.34 -5.62
CA VAL A 637 7.92 22.45 -4.65
C VAL A 637 7.40 21.90 -3.33
N GLN A 638 8.18 22.07 -2.26
CA GLN A 638 7.89 21.55 -0.93
C GLN A 638 7.73 22.72 0.04
N LEU A 639 6.62 22.78 0.77
CA LEU A 639 6.35 23.82 1.76
C LEU A 639 6.46 23.25 3.17
N TYR A 640 7.35 23.83 3.97
CA TYR A 640 7.59 23.41 5.35
C TYR A 640 7.18 24.51 6.34
N LEU A 641 6.62 24.07 7.47
CA LEU A 641 6.29 24.93 8.61
C LEU A 641 7.29 24.67 9.75
N HIS A 642 7.74 25.76 10.37
CA HIS A 642 8.43 25.76 11.65
C HIS A 642 7.62 26.56 12.67
N ASP A 643 7.13 25.89 13.72
CA ASP A 643 6.47 26.54 14.85
C ASP A 643 7.53 26.96 15.87
N LYS A 644 7.77 28.27 15.99
CA LYS A 644 8.85 28.83 16.81
C LYS A 644 8.58 28.76 18.31
N ALA A 645 7.29 28.81 18.71
CA ALA A 645 6.89 28.83 20.11
C ALA A 645 5.50 28.23 20.29
N ALA A 646 5.45 27.01 20.75
CA ALA A 646 4.24 26.26 21.02
C ALA A 646 4.11 25.90 22.51
N SER A 647 2.93 25.42 22.94
CA SER A 647 2.69 24.95 24.31
C SER A 647 3.46 23.65 24.66
N PHE A 648 4.03 22.98 23.65
CA PHE A 648 4.89 21.78 23.77
C PHE A 648 5.86 21.71 22.60
N THR A 649 6.93 20.92 22.74
CA THR A 649 7.95 20.78 21.69
C THR A 649 7.36 20.26 20.39
N ARG A 650 7.52 21.03 19.30
CA ARG A 650 7.07 20.68 17.96
C ARG A 650 8.26 20.21 17.12
N PRO A 651 8.02 19.49 16.01
CA PRO A 651 9.05 19.20 15.03
C PRO A 651 9.76 20.47 14.53
N ALA A 652 11.06 20.40 14.32
CA ALA A 652 11.85 21.53 13.80
C ALA A 652 11.36 21.98 12.42
N ARG A 653 10.85 21.04 11.64
CA ARG A 653 10.21 21.28 10.32
C ARG A 653 9.12 20.25 10.11
N MET A 654 8.00 20.66 9.53
CA MET A 654 6.88 19.81 9.14
C MET A 654 6.52 20.13 7.69
N LEU A 655 6.50 19.15 6.82
CA LEU A 655 5.92 19.30 5.48
C LEU A 655 4.42 19.54 5.63
N ILE A 656 3.92 20.64 5.06
CA ILE A 656 2.51 21.02 5.16
C ILE A 656 1.80 21.03 3.81
N ASP A 657 2.55 21.19 2.71
CA ASP A 657 2.04 21.04 1.35
C ASP A 657 3.18 20.76 0.37
N PHE A 658 2.85 20.27 -0.81
CA PHE A 658 3.77 20.14 -1.94
C PHE A 658 3.03 20.19 -3.27
N ARG A 659 3.74 20.61 -4.33
CA ARG A 659 3.21 20.60 -5.70
C ARG A 659 4.28 20.14 -6.66
N LYS A 660 3.93 19.23 -7.57
CA LYS A 660 4.80 18.81 -8.65
C LYS A 660 4.44 19.55 -9.93
N VAL A 661 5.38 20.32 -10.48
CA VAL A 661 5.17 21.14 -11.68
C VAL A 661 6.12 20.73 -12.79
N GLU A 662 5.64 20.70 -14.04
CA GLU A 662 6.46 20.44 -15.22
C GLU A 662 6.71 21.75 -15.95
N LEU A 663 7.99 22.10 -16.22
CA LEU A 663 8.41 23.35 -16.83
C LEU A 663 9.38 23.11 -17.99
N ALA A 664 9.11 23.74 -19.13
CA ALA A 664 10.06 23.84 -20.23
C ALA A 664 11.23 24.77 -19.88
N PRO A 665 12.37 24.70 -20.59
CA PRO A 665 13.46 25.70 -20.45
C PRO A 665 12.95 27.14 -20.55
N GLY A 666 13.27 27.96 -19.54
CA GLY A 666 12.83 29.36 -19.45
C GLY A 666 11.39 29.56 -18.98
N GLU A 667 10.59 28.48 -18.80
CA GLU A 667 9.22 28.59 -18.31
C GLU A 667 9.20 28.87 -16.79
N SER A 668 8.29 29.76 -16.37
CA SER A 668 8.01 30.09 -14.96
C SER A 668 6.58 29.75 -14.61
N ARG A 669 6.33 29.31 -13.37
CA ARG A 669 5.01 29.06 -12.85
C ARG A 669 4.90 29.49 -11.37
N THR A 670 3.84 30.20 -11.04
CA THR A 670 3.50 30.48 -9.66
C THR A 670 2.68 29.31 -9.08
N VAL A 671 3.07 28.86 -7.91
CA VAL A 671 2.50 27.73 -7.18
C VAL A 671 2.00 28.20 -5.83
#